data_363fb72afd8cdc1346a0baa664b437a6
#
_entry.id   363fb72afd8cdc1346a0baa664b437a6
#
_cell.length_a   1.000
_cell.length_b   1.000
_cell.length_c   1.000
_cell.angle_alpha   90.00
_cell.angle_beta   90.00
_cell.angle_gamma   90.00
#
_symmetry.space_group_name_H-M   'P 1'
#
loop_
_entity.id
_entity.type
_entity.pdbx_description
1 polymer ?
#
loop_
_entity_poly.entity_id
_entity_poly.type
_entity_poly.pdbx_seq_one_letter_code
_entity_poly.pdbx_strand_id
1 'polypeptide(L)'
;DSEKQTIRLRDIFDSLSSGNLSPDSENLSIADSSLSLNKGDKSRTVEGLPFTAVNRTLHEGFVDNTLKVCFFTDHQIFDRFHKYNLKSDKARQGKMALTMKELQEMEPGDFLVHVDFGIGKFAGLVRVPAGDSYQEMIRLVYQHNDIVDVSIHSLYKISKYRRGDSGEAPRLSVLGSGAWDRLKERAKKRIKDIARDLIKLYAKRRKEKGFAFSPDSFMQHELEASFLYEDTPDQVKATQELKQDMESARPMDRLVCGDVGFGKTEVAIRAAFKAAVDNKQVAVLVPTTVLAFQHYQTFKNRLKDMPVRVDYLSRARSAKQTKLVLADLAEGKIDILVGTHKLIGKSVKWHDLGLLIIDEEQKFGVSTKEKLRQLKTNVDTLTMSATPIPRTLQFSLMGARDMSIMRTPPPNRYPIQTEIASFSHEVIADAINFEMSRNGQVYFVNDRISNLPEIANLIKKYVPDCRVAIGHGQMKPEELEEIVIGFMNYDYDVLLSTTIVENGIDISNANTIIINDAHRFGLSDLHQMRGRVGRSNKKAFCYLLAPPLSALNPEARRRLEALETFSDLGSGFNLAMQDLDIRGAGNLLGSEQSGFMEDLGYETYQKILSQAVTELKNDEFQDLYEEEMNEGKQITG
;
A
#
# COMPACT_ATOMS: atom_id res chain seq x y z
N ASP A 1 -21.87 11.47 10.77
CA ASP A 1 -20.47 11.22 10.65
C ASP A 1 -20.11 10.65 9.28
N SER A 2 -20.37 9.39 8.96
CA SER A 2 -20.02 8.80 7.66
C SER A 2 -21.27 8.65 6.80
N GLU A 3 -21.19 8.98 5.52
CA GLU A 3 -22.27 8.82 4.56
C GLU A 3 -22.78 7.36 4.49
N LYS A 4 -21.87 6.40 4.55
CA LYS A 4 -22.20 4.96 4.59
C LYS A 4 -23.05 4.60 5.81
N GLN A 5 -22.76 5.15 6.99
CA GLN A 5 -23.52 4.89 8.20
C GLN A 5 -24.89 5.57 8.19
N THR A 6 -24.97 6.72 7.54
CA THR A 6 -26.26 7.38 7.32
C THR A 6 -27.17 6.54 6.41
N ILE A 7 -26.61 5.96 5.34
CA ILE A 7 -27.32 5.03 4.45
C ILE A 7 -27.75 3.80 5.24
N ARG A 8 -26.87 3.18 6.00
CA ARG A 8 -27.18 2.02 6.84
C ARG A 8 -28.31 2.28 7.83
N LEU A 9 -28.26 3.41 8.53
CA LEU A 9 -29.33 3.80 9.45
C LEU A 9 -30.66 3.99 8.72
N ARG A 10 -30.64 4.60 7.53
CA ARG A 10 -31.83 4.77 6.68
C ARG A 10 -32.42 3.41 6.32
N ASP A 11 -31.59 2.50 5.85
CA ASP A 11 -32.02 1.15 5.44
C ASP A 11 -32.61 0.36 6.64
N ILE A 12 -32.03 0.49 7.84
CA ILE A 12 -32.56 -0.11 9.07
C ILE A 12 -33.95 0.46 9.40
N PHE A 13 -34.12 1.79 9.36
CA PHE A 13 -35.41 2.41 9.64
C PHE A 13 -36.48 2.07 8.59
N ASP A 14 -36.10 2.01 7.33
CA ASP A 14 -37.02 1.61 6.24
C ASP A 14 -37.46 0.15 6.41
N SER A 15 -36.55 -0.74 6.81
CA SER A 15 -36.84 -2.14 7.10
C SER A 15 -37.77 -2.30 8.32
N LEU A 16 -37.53 -1.53 9.38
CA LEU A 16 -38.41 -1.51 10.57
C LEU A 16 -39.80 -0.95 10.25
N SER A 17 -39.88 0.05 9.37
CA SER A 17 -41.16 0.68 8.96
C SER A 17 -41.97 -0.19 8.04
N SER A 18 -41.34 -1.04 7.22
CA SER A 18 -41.97 -1.97 6.27
C SER A 18 -42.39 -3.29 6.90
N GLY A 19 -42.09 -3.56 8.15
CA GLY A 19 -42.50 -4.79 8.88
C GLY A 19 -41.80 -6.08 8.40
N ASN A 20 -40.73 -5.99 7.64
CA ASN A 20 -40.07 -7.13 7.00
C ASN A 20 -38.96 -7.78 7.84
N LEU A 21 -38.80 -7.44 9.12
CA LEU A 21 -37.87 -8.13 10.01
C LEU A 21 -38.55 -9.32 10.67
N SER A 22 -38.12 -10.53 10.35
CA SER A 22 -38.47 -11.74 11.10
C SER A 22 -37.87 -11.67 12.51
N PRO A 23 -38.56 -12.26 13.53
CA PRO A 23 -38.15 -12.13 14.95
C PRO A 23 -36.84 -12.81 15.32
N ASP A 24 -36.13 -13.45 14.40
CA ASP A 24 -34.99 -14.35 14.68
C ASP A 24 -33.60 -13.71 14.53
N SER A 25 -33.46 -12.40 14.41
CA SER A 25 -32.13 -11.76 14.47
C SER A 25 -31.76 -11.42 15.93
N GLU A 26 -31.29 -12.44 16.65
CA GLU A 26 -30.86 -12.37 18.07
C GLU A 26 -29.59 -11.54 18.35
N ASN A 27 -29.19 -10.59 17.52
CA ASN A 27 -27.97 -9.79 17.75
C ASN A 27 -28.17 -8.27 17.65
N LEU A 28 -29.38 -7.76 17.78
CA LEU A 28 -29.61 -6.36 18.09
C LEU A 28 -30.00 -6.26 19.56
N SER A 29 -29.04 -6.35 20.48
CA SER A 29 -29.21 -5.94 21.85
C SER A 29 -29.31 -4.40 21.89
N ILE A 30 -30.45 -3.88 21.47
CA ILE A 30 -30.90 -2.57 21.88
C ILE A 30 -31.27 -2.75 23.34
N ALA A 31 -30.44 -2.18 24.22
CA ALA A 31 -30.71 -2.18 25.65
C ALA A 31 -32.15 -1.73 25.88
N ASP A 32 -32.90 -2.61 26.56
CA ASP A 32 -34.24 -2.38 27.04
C ASP A 32 -34.36 -1.05 27.78
N SER A 33 -34.82 -0.02 27.10
CA SER A 33 -35.43 1.13 27.74
C SER A 33 -36.38 1.81 26.76
N SER A 34 -37.64 1.33 26.78
CA SER A 34 -38.87 2.10 26.53
C SER A 34 -38.78 3.28 25.54
N LEU A 35 -38.61 3.02 24.29
CA LEU A 35 -39.08 3.92 23.24
C LEU A 35 -40.51 3.51 22.86
N SER A 36 -41.47 3.88 23.71
CA SER A 36 -42.88 3.92 23.32
C SER A 36 -43.03 5.00 22.23
N LEU A 37 -43.09 4.59 20.99
CA LEU A 37 -43.51 5.45 19.88
C LEU A 37 -44.93 5.91 20.12
N ASN A 38 -45.10 7.10 20.70
CA ASN A 38 -46.40 7.77 20.79
C ASN A 38 -46.89 8.08 19.37
N LYS A 39 -47.94 7.37 18.95
CA LYS A 39 -48.64 7.51 17.67
C LYS A 39 -49.40 8.85 17.54
N GLY A 40 -48.86 9.97 17.96
CA GLY A 40 -49.64 11.20 18.09
C GLY A 40 -49.07 12.50 17.58
N ASP A 41 -47.83 12.56 17.15
CA ASP A 41 -47.24 13.85 16.71
C ASP A 41 -46.79 13.85 15.26
N LYS A 42 -47.67 14.35 14.37
CA LYS A 42 -47.49 14.47 12.93
C LYS A 42 -46.76 15.76 12.54
N SER A 43 -45.80 16.24 13.27
CA SER A 43 -45.09 17.46 12.90
C SER A 43 -43.59 17.34 12.97
N ARG A 44 -42.94 17.29 11.83
CA ARG A 44 -41.55 17.45 11.44
C ARG A 44 -40.87 16.20 10.92
N THR A 45 -41.30 15.78 9.75
CA THR A 45 -40.52 14.87 8.90
C THR A 45 -40.15 15.61 7.63
N VAL A 46 -38.86 15.98 7.50
CA VAL A 46 -38.28 16.17 6.18
C VAL A 46 -37.88 14.76 5.72
N GLU A 47 -38.60 14.25 4.70
CA GLU A 47 -38.33 12.97 4.05
C GLU A 47 -38.48 11.67 4.88
N GLY A 48 -39.44 11.60 5.81
CA GLY A 48 -39.84 10.32 6.44
C GLY A 48 -38.85 9.71 7.47
N LEU A 49 -37.71 10.29 7.71
CA LEU A 49 -36.74 9.80 8.69
C LEU A 49 -36.95 10.42 10.08
N PRO A 50 -36.86 9.63 11.17
CA PRO A 50 -37.02 10.13 12.55
C PRO A 50 -35.80 10.93 13.05
N PHE A 51 -34.77 11.11 12.23
CA PHE A 51 -33.55 11.84 12.58
C PHE A 51 -33.05 12.70 11.41
N THR A 52 -32.26 13.72 11.74
CA THR A 52 -31.57 14.57 10.75
C THR A 52 -30.08 14.21 10.76
N ALA A 53 -29.58 13.76 9.60
CA ALA A 53 -28.17 13.47 9.44
C ALA A 53 -27.36 14.78 9.34
N VAL A 54 -26.31 14.91 10.15
CA VAL A 54 -25.39 16.04 10.14
C VAL A 54 -24.01 15.52 9.74
N ASN A 55 -23.51 15.96 8.59
CA ASN A 55 -22.20 15.56 8.09
C ASN A 55 -21.07 16.36 8.74
N ARG A 56 -20.93 16.20 10.06
CA ARG A 56 -19.84 16.77 10.85
C ARG A 56 -19.40 15.78 11.90
N THR A 57 -18.08 15.74 12.15
CA THR A 57 -17.49 14.86 13.17
C THR A 57 -17.63 15.47 14.54
N LEU A 58 -18.26 14.74 15.47
CA LEU A 58 -18.27 15.00 16.89
C LEU A 58 -17.46 13.92 17.58
N HIS A 59 -16.78 14.27 18.68
CA HIS A 59 -16.02 13.30 19.48
C HIS A 59 -16.96 12.32 20.16
N GLU A 60 -18.05 12.84 20.72
CA GLU A 60 -19.06 12.08 21.45
C GLU A 60 -20.42 12.77 21.28
N GLY A 61 -21.49 12.01 21.25
CA GLY A 61 -22.84 12.55 21.22
C GLY A 61 -23.25 13.05 22.62
N PHE A 62 -24.25 13.88 22.66
CA PHE A 62 -24.78 14.47 23.91
C PHE A 62 -26.28 14.74 23.83
N VAL A 63 -26.88 14.90 24.98
CA VAL A 63 -28.28 15.30 25.13
C VAL A 63 -28.37 16.70 25.72
N ASP A 64 -29.00 17.63 25.01
CA ASP A 64 -29.30 18.96 25.53
C ASP A 64 -30.76 19.00 25.96
N ASN A 65 -30.97 18.99 27.29
CA ASN A 65 -32.30 18.99 27.87
C ASN A 65 -33.00 20.36 27.75
N THR A 66 -32.27 21.44 27.54
CA THR A 66 -32.81 22.79 27.37
C THR A 66 -33.40 22.97 25.99
N LEU A 67 -32.64 22.54 24.96
CA LEU A 67 -33.06 22.58 23.58
C LEU A 67 -33.90 21.37 23.17
N LYS A 68 -33.99 20.36 24.04
CA LYS A 68 -34.65 19.05 23.76
C LYS A 68 -34.10 18.37 22.50
N VAL A 69 -32.80 18.37 22.33
CA VAL A 69 -32.09 17.80 21.17
C VAL A 69 -31.11 16.74 21.66
N CYS A 70 -31.10 15.62 20.95
CA CYS A 70 -30.13 14.55 21.17
C CYS A 70 -29.22 14.44 19.94
N PHE A 71 -27.92 14.38 20.18
CA PHE A 71 -26.91 14.10 19.17
C PHE A 71 -26.30 12.73 19.43
N PHE A 72 -26.31 11.86 18.42
CA PHE A 72 -25.65 10.57 18.48
C PHE A 72 -24.59 10.50 17.38
N THR A 73 -23.46 9.92 17.70
CA THR A 73 -22.42 9.61 16.69
C THR A 73 -22.56 8.17 16.21
N ASP A 74 -22.14 7.91 14.97
CA ASP A 74 -22.13 6.55 14.42
C ASP A 74 -21.23 5.61 15.23
N HIS A 75 -20.18 6.14 15.87
CA HIS A 75 -19.34 5.38 16.80
C HIS A 75 -20.10 4.83 17.99
N GLN A 76 -20.99 5.63 18.57
CA GLN A 76 -21.83 5.21 19.70
C GLN A 76 -22.93 4.23 19.27
N ILE A 77 -23.52 4.44 18.08
CA ILE A 77 -24.62 3.59 17.58
C ILE A 77 -24.11 2.21 17.16
N PHE A 78 -22.91 2.15 16.52
CA PHE A 78 -22.37 0.94 15.93
C PHE A 78 -21.14 0.37 16.62
N ASP A 79 -20.79 0.88 17.82
CA ASP A 79 -19.62 0.48 18.61
C ASP A 79 -18.32 0.46 17.80
N ARG A 80 -18.04 1.56 17.08
CA ARG A 80 -16.89 1.69 16.19
C ARG A 80 -15.76 2.47 16.82
N PHE A 81 -14.52 2.20 16.37
CA PHE A 81 -13.34 2.96 16.81
C PHE A 81 -13.38 4.41 16.33
N HIS A 82 -13.09 5.33 17.23
CA HIS A 82 -13.09 6.76 16.95
C HIS A 82 -11.86 7.18 16.16
N LYS A 83 -12.05 8.07 15.18
CA LYS A 83 -10.97 8.65 14.39
C LYS A 83 -10.29 9.78 15.14
N TYR A 84 -9.04 9.55 15.56
CA TYR A 84 -8.20 10.66 16.04
C TYR A 84 -7.65 11.43 14.84
N ASN A 85 -8.18 12.63 14.59
CA ASN A 85 -7.56 13.58 13.68
C ASN A 85 -6.31 14.17 14.33
N LEU A 86 -5.18 13.47 14.21
CA LEU A 86 -3.90 14.14 14.24
C LEU A 86 -3.91 15.09 13.05
N LYS A 87 -3.74 16.40 13.29
CA LYS A 87 -3.55 17.41 12.24
C LYS A 87 -2.32 17.01 11.43
N SER A 88 -2.48 16.07 10.51
CA SER A 88 -1.41 15.62 9.65
C SER A 88 -1.31 16.56 8.46
N ASP A 89 -0.14 17.01 8.23
CA ASP A 89 0.48 17.72 7.13
C ASP A 89 -0.17 17.49 5.75
N LYS A 90 -1.33 18.07 5.50
CA LYS A 90 -1.84 18.25 4.14
C LYS A 90 -0.91 19.10 3.25
N ALA A 91 0.13 19.70 3.86
CA ALA A 91 1.07 20.58 3.16
C ALA A 91 2.23 19.85 2.47
N ARG A 92 2.46 18.55 2.75
CA ARG A 92 3.60 17.79 2.19
C ARG A 92 3.29 16.98 0.94
N GLN A 93 2.05 16.91 0.52
CA GLN A 93 1.68 16.17 -0.68
C GLN A 93 1.94 17.02 -1.93
N GLY A 94 2.93 16.64 -2.72
CA GLY A 94 3.02 17.02 -4.12
C GLY A 94 4.09 18.01 -4.53
N LYS A 95 5.23 18.15 -3.83
CA LYS A 95 6.33 18.99 -4.34
C LYS A 95 7.55 18.14 -4.71
N MET A 96 7.71 17.85 -6.00
CA MET A 96 8.95 17.37 -6.63
C MET A 96 10.04 18.47 -6.73
N ALA A 97 9.81 19.64 -6.15
CA ALA A 97 10.76 20.74 -6.15
C ALA A 97 11.51 20.79 -4.83
N LEU A 98 12.76 21.26 -4.86
CA LEU A 98 13.57 21.50 -3.69
C LEU A 98 12.81 22.38 -2.70
N THR A 99 12.75 21.96 -1.42
CA THR A 99 12.11 22.76 -0.37
C THR A 99 13.13 23.69 0.27
N MET A 100 12.67 24.76 0.93
CA MET A 100 13.57 25.67 1.67
C MET A 100 14.34 24.94 2.79
N LYS A 101 13.74 23.92 3.39
CA LYS A 101 14.41 23.11 4.42
C LYS A 101 15.55 22.30 3.81
N GLU A 102 15.30 21.60 2.70
CA GLU A 102 16.33 20.83 2.00
C GLU A 102 17.47 21.74 1.49
N LEU A 103 17.14 22.97 1.04
CA LEU A 103 18.15 23.95 0.63
C LEU A 103 19.05 24.38 1.80
N GLN A 104 18.53 24.50 3.02
CA GLN A 104 19.30 24.83 4.22
C GLN A 104 20.21 23.67 4.70
N GLU A 105 19.84 22.44 4.38
CA GLU A 105 20.61 21.23 4.70
C GLU A 105 21.70 20.91 3.65
N MET A 106 21.80 21.71 2.57
CA MET A 106 22.76 21.48 1.49
C MET A 106 24.12 22.10 1.77
N GLU A 107 25.16 21.36 1.40
CA GLU A 107 26.53 21.82 1.48
C GLU A 107 27.09 22.28 0.13
N PRO A 108 27.98 23.29 0.10
CA PRO A 108 28.69 23.65 -1.11
C PRO A 108 29.45 22.45 -1.71
N GLY A 109 29.15 22.16 -2.98
CA GLY A 109 29.67 20.98 -3.68
C GLY A 109 28.60 19.93 -4.00
N ASP A 110 27.42 20.03 -3.42
CA ASP A 110 26.27 19.20 -3.77
C ASP A 110 25.82 19.44 -5.21
N PHE A 111 25.30 18.38 -5.85
CA PHE A 111 24.83 18.48 -7.23
C PHE A 111 23.33 18.80 -7.27
N LEU A 112 22.97 19.76 -8.10
CA LEU A 112 21.60 20.17 -8.37
C LEU A 112 21.29 20.09 -9.87
N VAL A 113 20.02 19.87 -10.20
CA VAL A 113 19.53 19.87 -11.56
C VAL A 113 18.61 21.05 -11.75
N HIS A 114 18.94 21.94 -12.67
CA HIS A 114 18.06 23.00 -13.13
C HIS A 114 17.33 22.57 -14.41
N VAL A 115 16.04 22.79 -14.50
CA VAL A 115 15.20 22.32 -15.62
C VAL A 115 15.72 22.84 -16.98
N ASP A 116 16.22 24.08 -17.01
CA ASP A 116 16.66 24.73 -18.25
C ASP A 116 18.16 24.59 -18.50
N PHE A 117 18.99 24.48 -17.44
CA PHE A 117 20.46 24.54 -17.53
C PHE A 117 21.16 23.21 -17.26
N GLY A 118 20.44 22.22 -16.73
CA GLY A 118 21.00 20.91 -16.45
C GLY A 118 21.71 20.80 -15.10
N ILE A 119 22.71 19.93 -15.02
CA ILE A 119 23.40 19.56 -13.79
C ILE A 119 24.47 20.59 -13.47
N GLY A 120 24.39 21.21 -12.29
CA GLY A 120 25.38 22.13 -11.73
C GLY A 120 25.73 21.77 -10.29
N LYS A 121 26.81 22.35 -9.76
CA LYS A 121 27.21 22.27 -8.35
C LYS A 121 26.64 23.44 -7.56
N PHE A 122 26.09 23.16 -6.40
CA PHE A 122 25.68 24.18 -5.44
C PHE A 122 26.91 24.85 -4.83
N ALA A 123 26.97 26.19 -4.91
CA ALA A 123 28.04 26.99 -4.37
C ALA A 123 27.60 27.88 -3.19
N GLY A 124 26.36 27.72 -2.72
CA GLY A 124 25.81 28.47 -1.59
C GLY A 124 24.77 29.50 -1.99
N LEU A 125 24.26 30.20 -0.99
CA LEU A 125 23.36 31.34 -1.17
C LEU A 125 24.17 32.63 -1.29
N VAL A 126 23.85 33.45 -2.28
CA VAL A 126 24.52 34.72 -2.53
C VAL A 126 23.50 35.86 -2.54
N ARG A 127 23.91 37.04 -2.08
CA ARG A 127 23.09 38.24 -2.16
C ARG A 127 23.52 39.08 -3.35
N VAL A 128 22.63 39.26 -4.29
CA VAL A 128 22.86 40.04 -5.51
C VAL A 128 22.08 41.36 -5.40
N PRO A 129 22.68 42.51 -5.70
CA PRO A 129 21.96 43.77 -5.68
C PRO A 129 20.89 43.77 -6.78
N ALA A 130 19.66 44.14 -6.41
CA ALA A 130 18.51 44.27 -7.30
C ALA A 130 17.85 45.63 -7.06
N GLY A 131 18.31 46.66 -7.77
CA GLY A 131 17.91 48.08 -7.52
C GLY A 131 18.38 48.55 -6.15
N ASP A 132 17.47 49.10 -5.32
CA ASP A 132 17.76 49.59 -3.97
C ASP A 132 17.73 48.50 -2.89
N SER A 133 17.53 47.21 -3.27
CA SER A 133 17.46 46.07 -2.34
C SER A 133 18.40 44.94 -2.74
N TYR A 134 18.62 44.00 -1.81
CA TYR A 134 19.38 42.77 -2.09
C TYR A 134 18.42 41.60 -2.22
N GLN A 135 18.64 40.77 -3.25
CA GLN A 135 17.92 39.54 -3.43
C GLN A 135 18.81 38.35 -3.15
N GLU A 136 18.30 37.39 -2.37
CA GLU A 136 18.99 36.10 -2.14
C GLU A 136 18.81 35.19 -3.35
N MET A 137 19.92 34.66 -3.85
CA MET A 137 20.00 33.81 -5.03
C MET A 137 20.76 32.53 -4.68
N ILE A 138 20.39 31.45 -5.33
CA ILE A 138 21.06 30.17 -5.27
C ILE A 138 22.11 30.13 -6.35
N ARG A 139 23.37 30.02 -5.97
CA ARG A 139 24.49 29.98 -6.92
C ARG A 139 24.79 28.56 -7.36
N LEU A 140 24.72 28.32 -8.67
CA LEU A 140 25.07 27.06 -9.32
C LEU A 140 26.29 27.25 -10.20
N VAL A 141 27.27 26.36 -10.08
CA VAL A 141 28.49 26.34 -10.88
C VAL A 141 28.43 25.17 -11.85
N TYR A 142 28.62 25.47 -13.13
CA TYR A 142 28.58 24.54 -14.25
C TYR A 142 29.97 24.18 -14.76
N GLN A 143 30.07 23.44 -15.85
CA GLN A 143 31.35 23.13 -16.47
C GLN A 143 32.03 24.44 -16.93
N HIS A 144 33.33 24.49 -16.93
CA HIS A 144 34.17 25.69 -17.21
C HIS A 144 34.05 26.83 -16.17
N ASN A 145 33.52 26.53 -14.97
CA ASN A 145 33.22 27.50 -13.92
C ASN A 145 32.19 28.59 -14.30
N ASP A 146 31.33 28.29 -15.28
CA ASP A 146 30.19 29.16 -15.60
C ASP A 146 29.23 29.19 -14.41
N ILE A 147 28.68 30.37 -14.12
CA ILE A 147 27.84 30.60 -12.94
C ILE A 147 26.43 30.98 -13.37
N VAL A 148 25.44 30.38 -12.73
CA VAL A 148 24.03 30.78 -12.83
C VAL A 148 23.49 31.07 -11.44
N ASP A 149 23.03 32.28 -11.21
CA ASP A 149 22.36 32.66 -9.97
C ASP A 149 20.84 32.56 -10.17
N VAL A 150 20.19 31.65 -9.42
CA VAL A 150 18.76 31.35 -9.51
C VAL A 150 18.04 31.96 -8.32
N SER A 151 17.00 32.75 -8.58
CA SER A 151 16.20 33.34 -7.52
C SER A 151 15.57 32.27 -6.63
N ILE A 152 15.53 32.50 -5.31
CA ILE A 152 14.82 31.62 -4.36
C ILE A 152 13.35 31.44 -4.74
N HIS A 153 12.73 32.45 -5.35
CA HIS A 153 11.35 32.33 -5.86
C HIS A 153 11.21 31.34 -7.03
N SER A 154 12.33 31.01 -7.69
CA SER A 154 12.39 30.01 -8.77
C SER A 154 12.86 28.63 -8.31
N LEU A 155 12.78 28.35 -7.00
CA LEU A 155 13.18 27.07 -6.39
C LEU A 155 12.47 25.85 -7.05
N TYR A 156 11.27 26.06 -7.59
CA TYR A 156 10.50 25.01 -8.31
C TYR A 156 11.18 24.55 -9.61
N LYS A 157 12.20 25.28 -10.11
CA LYS A 157 13.01 24.89 -11.27
C LYS A 157 14.21 24.06 -10.92
N ILE A 158 14.51 23.90 -9.63
CA ILE A 158 15.69 23.20 -9.14
C ILE A 158 15.25 21.93 -8.40
N SER A 159 16.00 20.86 -8.61
CA SER A 159 15.85 19.60 -7.87
C SER A 159 17.21 19.08 -7.44
N LYS A 160 17.24 18.27 -6.37
CA LYS A 160 18.45 17.64 -5.91
C LYS A 160 18.87 16.55 -6.91
N TYR A 161 20.14 16.57 -7.35
CA TYR A 161 20.66 15.48 -8.17
C TYR A 161 20.88 14.25 -7.28
N ARG A 162 20.30 13.15 -7.67
CA ARG A 162 20.40 11.87 -6.96
C ARG A 162 21.35 10.98 -7.73
N ARG A 163 22.45 10.57 -7.07
CA ARG A 163 23.52 9.77 -7.71
C ARG A 163 23.00 8.37 -8.10
N GLY A 164 23.48 7.85 -9.23
CA GLY A 164 23.28 6.46 -9.63
C GLY A 164 24.27 5.50 -9.00
N ASP A 165 24.15 4.20 -9.31
CA ASP A 165 24.95 3.08 -8.78
C ASP A 165 26.47 3.21 -9.03
N SER A 166 26.89 3.95 -10.03
CA SER A 166 28.29 4.06 -10.43
C SER A 166 29.20 4.77 -9.41
N GLY A 167 28.60 5.48 -8.42
CA GLY A 167 29.34 6.26 -7.43
C GLY A 167 30.16 7.43 -8.03
N GLU A 168 30.21 7.56 -9.35
CA GLU A 168 30.90 8.63 -10.03
C GLU A 168 30.12 9.94 -9.94
N ALA A 169 30.85 11.06 -9.86
CA ALA A 169 30.25 12.39 -9.89
C ALA A 169 29.61 12.62 -11.26
N PRO A 170 28.37 13.19 -11.33
CA PRO A 170 27.75 13.48 -12.61
C PRO A 170 28.57 14.50 -13.40
N ARG A 171 28.52 14.41 -14.72
CA ARG A 171 29.13 15.41 -15.58
C ARG A 171 28.33 16.69 -15.50
N LEU A 172 29.01 17.80 -15.20
CA LEU A 172 28.40 19.11 -15.19
C LEU A 172 27.95 19.49 -16.61
N SER A 173 26.81 20.13 -16.72
CA SER A 173 26.29 20.61 -18.01
C SER A 173 27.14 21.78 -18.51
N VAL A 174 27.24 21.90 -19.85
CA VAL A 174 27.89 23.03 -20.52
C VAL A 174 26.82 24.04 -20.93
N LEU A 175 26.89 25.23 -20.41
CA LEU A 175 25.92 26.27 -20.73
C LEU A 175 26.05 26.71 -22.20
N GLY A 176 24.91 27.04 -22.83
CA GLY A 176 24.85 27.53 -24.22
C GLY A 176 25.16 26.50 -25.32
N SER A 177 25.54 25.24 -24.96
CA SER A 177 25.87 24.21 -25.95
C SER A 177 24.65 23.55 -26.62
N GLY A 178 23.45 23.74 -26.09
CA GLY A 178 22.22 23.02 -26.50
C GLY A 178 22.26 21.51 -26.26
N ALA A 179 23.30 21.02 -25.59
CA ALA A 179 23.46 19.58 -25.33
C ALA A 179 22.39 19.07 -24.36
N TRP A 180 22.00 19.87 -23.39
CA TRP A 180 20.96 19.55 -22.40
C TRP A 180 19.59 19.38 -23.08
N ASP A 181 19.21 20.28 -23.97
CA ASP A 181 17.94 20.20 -24.70
C ASP A 181 17.91 19.01 -25.65
N ARG A 182 19.02 18.75 -26.37
CA ARG A 182 19.14 17.54 -27.19
C ARG A 182 19.05 16.26 -26.38
N LEU A 183 19.54 16.24 -25.15
CA LEU A 183 19.44 15.08 -24.24
C LEU A 183 17.98 14.87 -23.81
N LYS A 184 17.29 15.92 -23.41
CA LYS A 184 15.85 15.89 -23.05
C LYS A 184 14.99 15.39 -24.22
N GLU A 185 15.22 15.89 -25.43
CA GLU A 185 14.47 15.49 -26.63
C GLU A 185 14.72 14.01 -27.01
N ARG A 186 15.96 13.53 -26.90
CA ARG A 186 16.28 12.10 -27.12
C ARG A 186 15.57 11.20 -26.10
N ALA A 187 15.61 11.57 -24.83
CA ALA A 187 14.92 10.85 -23.78
C ALA A 187 13.40 10.84 -24.03
N LYS A 188 12.82 11.99 -24.35
CA LYS A 188 11.39 12.16 -24.66
C LYS A 188 10.95 11.28 -25.85
N LYS A 189 11.73 11.24 -26.92
CA LYS A 189 11.45 10.40 -28.08
C LYS A 189 11.45 8.92 -27.70
N ARG A 190 12.47 8.46 -26.96
CA ARG A 190 12.57 7.08 -26.53
C ARG A 190 11.44 6.67 -25.60
N ILE A 191 11.06 7.56 -24.68
CA ILE A 191 9.91 7.36 -23.81
C ILE A 191 8.62 7.22 -24.62
N LYS A 192 8.41 8.08 -25.63
CA LYS A 192 7.24 8.00 -26.50
C LYS A 192 7.16 6.67 -27.25
N ASP A 193 8.28 6.15 -27.74
CA ASP A 193 8.30 4.87 -28.45
C ASP A 193 7.86 3.70 -27.53
N ILE A 194 8.36 3.65 -26.30
CA ILE A 194 7.98 2.60 -25.34
C ILE A 194 6.54 2.77 -24.85
N ALA A 195 6.14 4.01 -24.54
CA ALA A 195 4.79 4.31 -24.11
C ALA A 195 3.75 3.94 -25.19
N ARG A 196 4.07 4.18 -26.46
CA ARG A 196 3.21 3.82 -27.60
C ARG A 196 2.90 2.33 -27.65
N ASP A 197 3.90 1.48 -27.45
CA ASP A 197 3.70 0.02 -27.44
C ASP A 197 2.86 -0.43 -26.24
N LEU A 198 3.08 0.15 -25.07
CA LEU A 198 2.30 -0.13 -23.87
C LEU A 198 0.85 0.35 -24.00
N ILE A 199 0.64 1.54 -24.53
CA ILE A 199 -0.71 2.09 -24.76
C ILE A 199 -1.47 1.24 -25.79
N LYS A 200 -0.80 0.75 -26.84
CA LYS A 200 -1.42 -0.18 -27.81
C LYS A 200 -1.89 -1.49 -27.15
N LEU A 201 -1.09 -2.04 -26.22
CA LEU A 201 -1.49 -3.22 -25.46
C LEU A 201 -2.69 -2.94 -24.55
N TYR A 202 -2.68 -1.80 -23.89
CA TYR A 202 -3.81 -1.33 -23.06
C TYR A 202 -5.07 -1.08 -23.89
N ALA A 203 -4.91 -0.41 -25.05
CA ALA A 203 -5.99 -0.16 -25.99
C ALA A 203 -6.64 -1.45 -26.53
N LYS A 204 -5.81 -2.45 -26.84
CA LYS A 204 -6.32 -3.77 -27.25
C LYS A 204 -7.20 -4.38 -26.14
N ARG A 205 -6.76 -4.29 -24.89
CA ARG A 205 -7.48 -4.82 -23.75
C ARG A 205 -8.78 -4.06 -23.48
N ARG A 206 -8.79 -2.74 -23.60
CA ARG A 206 -10.00 -1.91 -23.48
C ARG A 206 -11.08 -2.23 -24.51
N LYS A 207 -10.71 -2.82 -25.65
CA LYS A 207 -11.67 -3.27 -26.68
C LYS A 207 -12.28 -4.65 -26.41
N GLU A 208 -11.72 -5.41 -25.47
CA GLU A 208 -12.27 -6.69 -25.06
C GLU A 208 -13.53 -6.48 -24.22
N LYS A 209 -14.53 -7.35 -24.39
CA LYS A 209 -15.76 -7.31 -23.60
C LYS A 209 -15.56 -8.16 -22.34
N GLY A 210 -15.70 -7.53 -21.18
CA GLY A 210 -15.77 -8.17 -19.88
C GLY A 210 -17.20 -8.34 -19.40
N PHE A 211 -17.34 -8.76 -18.16
CA PHE A 211 -18.62 -8.82 -17.46
C PHE A 211 -18.80 -7.51 -16.68
N ALA A 212 -19.90 -6.81 -16.87
CA ALA A 212 -20.27 -5.65 -16.06
C ALA A 212 -21.03 -6.13 -14.82
N PHE A 213 -20.42 -5.94 -13.64
CA PHE A 213 -21.06 -6.29 -12.38
C PHE A 213 -22.20 -5.34 -12.05
N SER A 214 -23.18 -5.85 -11.30
CA SER A 214 -24.34 -5.08 -10.86
C SER A 214 -23.93 -3.96 -9.89
N PRO A 215 -24.67 -2.84 -9.83
CA PRO A 215 -24.52 -1.84 -8.78
C PRO A 215 -24.61 -2.45 -7.38
N ASP A 216 -24.13 -1.72 -6.38
CA ASP A 216 -24.10 -2.21 -5.00
C ASP A 216 -25.49 -2.61 -4.50
N SER A 217 -25.59 -3.82 -3.95
CA SER A 217 -26.77 -4.31 -3.28
C SER A 217 -26.81 -3.84 -1.82
N PHE A 218 -27.97 -3.98 -1.17
CA PHE A 218 -28.10 -3.78 0.27
C PHE A 218 -27.04 -4.55 1.08
N MET A 219 -26.78 -5.81 0.74
CA MET A 219 -25.77 -6.63 1.41
C MET A 219 -24.34 -6.07 1.24
N GLN A 220 -24.04 -5.41 0.11
CA GLN A 220 -22.76 -4.75 -0.09
C GLN A 220 -22.61 -3.54 0.87
N HIS A 221 -23.64 -2.74 1.00
CA HIS A 221 -23.65 -1.62 1.95
C HIS A 221 -23.52 -2.10 3.39
N GLU A 222 -24.24 -3.17 3.76
CA GLU A 222 -24.15 -3.78 5.09
C GLU A 222 -22.74 -4.33 5.39
N LEU A 223 -22.13 -5.04 4.43
CA LEU A 223 -20.75 -5.49 4.57
C LEU A 223 -19.79 -4.33 4.80
N GLU A 224 -19.89 -3.27 4.01
CA GLU A 224 -18.99 -2.11 4.13
C GLU A 224 -19.21 -1.33 5.43
N ALA A 225 -20.48 -1.20 5.84
CA ALA A 225 -20.85 -0.52 7.08
C ALA A 225 -20.46 -1.32 8.34
N SER A 226 -20.42 -2.66 8.26
CA SER A 226 -19.98 -3.54 9.35
C SER A 226 -18.46 -3.56 9.56
N PHE A 227 -17.69 -2.78 8.80
CA PHE A 227 -16.24 -2.69 9.00
C PHE A 227 -15.94 -1.99 10.33
N LEU A 228 -15.15 -2.65 11.18
CA LEU A 228 -14.87 -2.20 12.55
C LEU A 228 -14.11 -0.88 12.63
N TYR A 229 -13.40 -0.51 11.56
CA TYR A 229 -12.59 0.70 11.50
C TYR A 229 -13.21 1.73 10.56
N GLU A 230 -12.89 3.01 10.76
CA GLU A 230 -13.22 4.02 9.77
C GLU A 230 -12.33 3.87 8.53
N ASP A 231 -12.95 3.98 7.36
CA ASP A 231 -12.21 4.03 6.12
C ASP A 231 -11.38 5.31 6.03
N THR A 232 -10.14 5.16 5.61
CA THR A 232 -9.34 6.34 5.23
C THR A 232 -9.86 6.92 3.91
N PRO A 233 -9.62 8.22 3.63
CA PRO A 233 -10.02 8.81 2.34
C PRO A 233 -9.50 8.04 1.13
N ASP A 234 -8.30 7.47 1.24
CA ASP A 234 -7.70 6.68 0.15
C ASP A 234 -8.37 5.32 0.00
N GLN A 235 -8.81 4.68 1.10
CA GLN A 235 -9.60 3.43 1.04
C GLN A 235 -10.95 3.67 0.38
N VAL A 236 -11.64 4.76 0.74
CA VAL A 236 -12.91 5.15 0.11
C VAL A 236 -12.70 5.35 -1.38
N LYS A 237 -11.71 6.14 -1.77
CA LYS A 237 -11.39 6.42 -3.17
C LYS A 237 -11.05 5.14 -3.94
N ALA A 238 -10.15 4.30 -3.40
CA ALA A 238 -9.76 3.05 -4.04
C ALA A 238 -10.94 2.09 -4.22
N THR A 239 -11.85 2.03 -3.23
CA THR A 239 -13.07 1.21 -3.31
C THR A 239 -14.02 1.74 -4.38
N GLN A 240 -14.22 3.05 -4.48
CA GLN A 240 -15.06 3.67 -5.50
C GLN A 240 -14.52 3.44 -6.91
N GLU A 241 -13.23 3.71 -7.13
CA GLU A 241 -12.56 3.49 -8.41
C GLU A 241 -12.66 2.03 -8.86
N LEU A 242 -12.47 1.09 -7.93
CA LEU A 242 -12.55 -0.34 -8.18
C LEU A 242 -13.98 -0.76 -8.57
N LYS A 243 -15.00 -0.26 -7.86
CA LYS A 243 -16.41 -0.56 -8.18
C LYS A 243 -16.81 -0.01 -9.55
N GLN A 244 -16.39 1.20 -9.88
CA GLN A 244 -16.61 1.79 -11.21
C GLN A 244 -15.99 0.94 -12.32
N ASP A 245 -14.78 0.44 -12.12
CA ASP A 245 -14.15 -0.46 -13.09
C ASP A 245 -14.94 -1.77 -13.23
N MET A 246 -15.34 -2.39 -12.12
CA MET A 246 -16.12 -3.65 -12.12
C MET A 246 -17.50 -3.48 -12.76
N GLU A 247 -18.16 -2.34 -12.61
CA GLU A 247 -19.47 -2.02 -13.21
C GLU A 247 -19.36 -1.66 -14.69
N SER A 248 -18.15 -1.47 -15.20
CA SER A 248 -17.87 -1.24 -16.61
C SER A 248 -17.95 -2.55 -17.41
N ALA A 249 -18.37 -2.49 -18.67
CA ALA A 249 -18.35 -3.61 -19.58
C ALA A 249 -16.92 -4.00 -20.05
N ARG A 250 -15.90 -3.38 -19.52
CA ARG A 250 -14.48 -3.61 -19.86
C ARG A 250 -13.81 -4.42 -18.75
N PRO A 251 -12.94 -5.40 -19.07
CA PRO A 251 -12.23 -6.13 -18.04
C PRO A 251 -11.34 -5.22 -17.20
N MET A 252 -11.53 -5.18 -15.89
CA MET A 252 -10.71 -4.42 -14.96
C MET A 252 -9.26 -4.96 -14.90
N ASP A 253 -8.27 -4.09 -14.84
CA ASP A 253 -6.90 -4.39 -14.42
C ASP A 253 -6.37 -3.28 -13.53
N ARG A 254 -6.76 -3.35 -12.27
CA ARG A 254 -6.39 -2.34 -11.30
C ARG A 254 -5.33 -2.83 -10.33
N LEU A 255 -4.36 -1.95 -10.06
CA LEU A 255 -3.34 -2.15 -9.04
C LEU A 255 -3.65 -1.26 -7.83
N VAL A 256 -3.82 -1.87 -6.67
CA VAL A 256 -3.93 -1.16 -5.38
C VAL A 256 -2.59 -1.23 -4.67
N CYS A 257 -1.92 -0.08 -4.56
CA CYS A 257 -0.66 0.08 -3.84
C CYS A 257 -0.88 0.77 -2.50
N GLY A 258 -0.17 0.33 -1.48
CA GLY A 258 -0.18 0.98 -0.16
C GLY A 258 0.67 0.20 0.82
N ASP A 259 1.17 0.88 1.85
CA ASP A 259 1.99 0.24 2.87
C ASP A 259 1.32 -0.96 3.53
N VAL A 260 2.13 -1.76 4.20
CA VAL A 260 1.65 -2.91 4.96
C VAL A 260 0.69 -2.44 6.05
N GLY A 261 -0.50 -3.08 6.12
CA GLY A 261 -1.53 -2.74 7.10
C GLY A 261 -2.39 -1.51 6.76
N PHE A 262 -2.34 -1.00 5.53
CA PHE A 262 -3.21 0.10 5.07
C PHE A 262 -4.60 -0.35 4.60
N GLY A 263 -4.96 -1.61 4.85
CA GLY A 263 -6.31 -2.11 4.57
C GLY A 263 -6.56 -2.53 3.13
N LYS A 264 -5.51 -2.80 2.32
CA LYS A 264 -5.67 -3.33 0.95
C LYS A 264 -6.54 -4.57 0.89
N THR A 265 -6.42 -5.46 1.88
CA THR A 265 -7.21 -6.68 1.97
C THR A 265 -8.70 -6.40 2.14
N GLU A 266 -9.10 -5.37 2.89
CA GLU A 266 -10.51 -4.98 3.00
C GLU A 266 -11.08 -4.53 1.65
N VAL A 267 -10.33 -3.74 0.89
CA VAL A 267 -10.70 -3.34 -0.48
C VAL A 267 -10.91 -4.57 -1.37
N ALA A 268 -10.01 -5.56 -1.25
CA ALA A 268 -10.12 -6.82 -2.00
C ALA A 268 -11.32 -7.67 -1.57
N ILE A 269 -11.66 -7.70 -0.28
CA ILE A 269 -12.86 -8.41 0.23
C ILE A 269 -14.13 -7.78 -0.32
N ARG A 270 -14.22 -6.46 -0.37
CA ARG A 270 -15.37 -5.74 -0.95
C ARG A 270 -15.55 -6.06 -2.42
N ALA A 271 -14.46 -6.12 -3.20
CA ALA A 271 -14.48 -6.55 -4.58
C ALA A 271 -14.93 -8.02 -4.74
N ALA A 272 -14.37 -8.90 -3.91
CA ALA A 272 -14.70 -10.33 -3.95
C ALA A 272 -16.19 -10.56 -3.63
N PHE A 273 -16.72 -9.88 -2.64
CA PHE A 273 -18.12 -10.00 -2.27
C PHE A 273 -19.03 -9.47 -3.40
N LYS A 274 -18.71 -8.32 -3.99
CA LYS A 274 -19.43 -7.77 -5.15
C LYS A 274 -19.52 -8.76 -6.30
N ALA A 275 -18.41 -9.44 -6.61
CA ALA A 275 -18.38 -10.46 -7.65
C ALA A 275 -19.22 -11.71 -7.27
N ALA A 276 -19.12 -12.16 -6.02
CA ALA A 276 -19.84 -13.32 -5.52
C ALA A 276 -21.36 -13.12 -5.52
N VAL A 277 -21.84 -11.92 -5.20
CA VAL A 277 -23.29 -11.57 -5.25
C VAL A 277 -23.85 -11.71 -6.67
N ASP A 278 -23.04 -11.46 -7.69
CA ASP A 278 -23.41 -11.65 -9.09
C ASP A 278 -23.17 -13.10 -9.60
N ASN A 279 -23.04 -14.04 -8.68
CA ASN A 279 -22.77 -15.46 -8.96
C ASN A 279 -21.47 -15.72 -9.76
N LYS A 280 -20.49 -14.81 -9.66
CA LYS A 280 -19.18 -15.00 -10.25
C LYS A 280 -18.21 -15.54 -9.20
N GLN A 281 -17.42 -16.53 -9.60
CA GLN A 281 -16.38 -17.05 -8.72
C GLN A 281 -15.17 -16.11 -8.66
N VAL A 282 -14.50 -16.12 -7.50
CA VAL A 282 -13.35 -15.29 -7.22
C VAL A 282 -12.14 -16.15 -6.89
N ALA A 283 -11.04 -15.92 -7.59
CA ALA A 283 -9.74 -16.51 -7.29
C ALA A 283 -8.88 -15.51 -6.53
N VAL A 284 -8.39 -15.89 -5.33
CA VAL A 284 -7.44 -15.09 -4.56
C VAL A 284 -6.08 -15.77 -4.57
N LEU A 285 -5.16 -15.23 -5.36
CA LEU A 285 -3.83 -15.80 -5.58
C LEU A 285 -2.81 -15.13 -4.69
N VAL A 286 -2.09 -15.93 -3.91
CA VAL A 286 -1.06 -15.48 -2.97
C VAL A 286 0.24 -16.29 -3.16
N PRO A 287 1.42 -15.73 -2.81
CA PRO A 287 2.69 -16.37 -3.10
C PRO A 287 3.00 -17.61 -2.23
N THR A 288 2.47 -17.70 -1.00
CA THR A 288 2.80 -18.77 -0.06
C THR A 288 1.57 -19.45 0.53
N THR A 289 1.75 -20.69 1.02
CA THR A 289 0.68 -21.47 1.64
C THR A 289 0.19 -20.85 2.95
N VAL A 290 1.11 -20.28 3.72
CA VAL A 290 0.78 -19.58 4.98
C VAL A 290 -0.12 -18.37 4.71
N LEU A 291 0.23 -17.57 3.70
CA LEU A 291 -0.63 -16.46 3.27
C LEU A 291 -1.98 -16.93 2.76
N ALA A 292 -2.02 -18.07 2.04
CA ALA A 292 -3.29 -18.63 1.59
C ALA A 292 -4.21 -18.96 2.77
N PHE A 293 -3.67 -19.58 3.80
CA PHE A 293 -4.43 -19.87 5.02
C PHE A 293 -4.87 -18.59 5.74
N GLN A 294 -3.98 -17.62 5.89
CA GLN A 294 -4.28 -16.35 6.56
C GLN A 294 -5.36 -15.54 5.81
N HIS A 295 -5.23 -15.39 4.49
CA HIS A 295 -6.27 -14.73 3.68
C HIS A 295 -7.59 -15.49 3.76
N TYR A 296 -7.56 -16.83 3.71
CA TYR A 296 -8.76 -17.64 3.91
C TYR A 296 -9.45 -17.32 5.24
N GLN A 297 -8.70 -17.28 6.35
CA GLN A 297 -9.26 -16.93 7.66
C GLN A 297 -9.82 -15.51 7.68
N THR A 298 -9.10 -14.56 7.12
CA THR A 298 -9.53 -13.16 7.05
C THR A 298 -10.82 -13.01 6.24
N PHE A 299 -10.88 -13.59 5.04
CA PHE A 299 -12.07 -13.57 4.19
C PHE A 299 -13.25 -14.28 4.86
N LYS A 300 -13.01 -15.47 5.40
CA LYS A 300 -14.05 -16.25 6.10
C LYS A 300 -14.62 -15.49 7.29
N ASN A 301 -13.77 -14.92 8.13
CA ASN A 301 -14.23 -14.17 9.31
C ASN A 301 -14.97 -12.89 8.92
N ARG A 302 -14.48 -12.18 7.90
CA ARG A 302 -15.10 -10.93 7.43
C ARG A 302 -16.44 -11.15 6.74
N LEU A 303 -16.59 -12.29 6.06
CA LEU A 303 -17.79 -12.66 5.30
C LEU A 303 -18.66 -13.69 6.04
N LYS A 304 -18.44 -13.94 7.34
CA LYS A 304 -19.13 -14.99 8.10
C LYS A 304 -20.67 -14.85 8.11
N ASP A 305 -21.15 -13.60 8.09
CA ASP A 305 -22.57 -13.26 8.15
C ASP A 305 -23.17 -13.02 6.75
N MET A 306 -22.40 -13.28 5.69
CA MET A 306 -22.80 -13.11 4.30
C MET A 306 -23.04 -14.47 3.62
N PRO A 307 -23.96 -14.56 2.66
CA PRO A 307 -24.32 -15.81 1.99
C PRO A 307 -23.29 -16.23 0.93
N VAL A 308 -22.01 -16.27 1.29
CA VAL A 308 -20.91 -16.65 0.40
C VAL A 308 -20.03 -17.71 1.04
N ARG A 309 -19.61 -18.69 0.25
CA ARG A 309 -18.72 -19.76 0.69
C ARG A 309 -17.27 -19.46 0.30
N VAL A 310 -16.43 -19.30 1.31
CA VAL A 310 -14.99 -19.12 1.16
C VAL A 310 -14.28 -20.44 1.46
N ASP A 311 -13.35 -20.86 0.62
CA ASP A 311 -12.50 -22.02 0.85
C ASP A 311 -11.06 -21.74 0.39
N TYR A 312 -10.11 -22.64 0.67
CA TYR A 312 -8.73 -22.48 0.27
C TYR A 312 -8.10 -23.75 -0.26
N LEU A 313 -7.08 -23.61 -1.10
CA LEU A 313 -6.33 -24.70 -1.69
C LEU A 313 -4.84 -24.55 -1.33
N SER A 314 -4.33 -25.44 -0.46
CA SER A 314 -2.93 -25.48 -0.06
C SER A 314 -2.33 -26.88 -0.20
N ARG A 315 -1.01 -26.98 -0.05
CA ARG A 315 -0.32 -28.29 -0.02
C ARG A 315 -0.55 -29.04 1.29
N ALA A 316 -0.85 -28.32 2.36
CA ALA A 316 -1.11 -28.88 3.69
C ALA A 316 -2.45 -29.64 3.78
N ARG A 317 -3.37 -29.42 2.82
CA ARG A 317 -4.63 -30.18 2.76
C ARG A 317 -4.41 -31.60 2.23
N SER A 318 -5.11 -32.54 2.84
CA SER A 318 -5.11 -33.94 2.38
C SER A 318 -5.61 -34.05 0.93
N ALA A 319 -5.17 -35.08 0.24
CA ALA A 319 -5.61 -35.36 -1.14
C ALA A 319 -7.13 -35.49 -1.26
N LYS A 320 -7.79 -36.08 -0.23
CA LYS A 320 -9.25 -36.22 -0.15
C LYS A 320 -9.95 -34.88 -0.06
N GLN A 321 -9.48 -34.00 0.82
CA GLN A 321 -10.01 -32.63 0.98
C GLN A 321 -9.80 -31.80 -0.29
N THR A 322 -8.62 -31.87 -0.89
CA THR A 322 -8.30 -31.19 -2.15
C THR A 322 -9.26 -31.61 -3.27
N LYS A 323 -9.53 -32.94 -3.39
CA LYS A 323 -10.46 -33.46 -4.41
C LYS A 323 -11.89 -32.94 -4.19
N LEU A 324 -12.33 -32.87 -2.93
CA LEU A 324 -13.65 -32.34 -2.58
C LEU A 324 -13.79 -30.85 -2.94
N VAL A 325 -12.79 -30.04 -2.55
CA VAL A 325 -12.78 -28.60 -2.88
C VAL A 325 -12.82 -28.38 -4.39
N LEU A 326 -12.04 -29.13 -5.17
CA LEU A 326 -12.03 -29.01 -6.63
C LEU A 326 -13.36 -29.42 -7.26
N ALA A 327 -14.05 -30.44 -6.71
CA ALA A 327 -15.37 -30.85 -7.16
C ALA A 327 -16.42 -29.74 -6.85
N ASP A 328 -16.45 -29.26 -5.62
CA ASP A 328 -17.37 -28.19 -5.19
C ASP A 328 -17.15 -26.90 -5.99
N LEU A 329 -15.88 -26.59 -6.34
CA LEU A 329 -15.55 -25.44 -7.17
C LEU A 329 -16.11 -25.59 -8.59
N ALA A 330 -15.94 -26.75 -9.20
CA ALA A 330 -16.43 -27.03 -10.55
C ALA A 330 -17.96 -27.05 -10.64
N GLU A 331 -18.64 -27.37 -9.53
CA GLU A 331 -20.10 -27.33 -9.40
C GLU A 331 -20.63 -25.93 -9.05
N GLY A 332 -19.75 -24.92 -8.84
CA GLY A 332 -20.16 -23.57 -8.47
C GLY A 332 -20.60 -23.40 -7.00
N LYS A 333 -20.26 -24.36 -6.12
CA LYS A 333 -20.61 -24.31 -4.70
C LYS A 333 -19.65 -23.47 -3.86
N ILE A 334 -18.51 -23.10 -4.41
CA ILE A 334 -17.52 -22.24 -3.77
C ILE A 334 -17.48 -20.92 -4.53
N ASP A 335 -17.73 -19.83 -3.83
CA ASP A 335 -17.76 -18.48 -4.41
C ASP A 335 -16.35 -17.87 -4.43
N ILE A 336 -15.57 -18.05 -3.36
CA ILE A 336 -14.23 -17.47 -3.21
C ILE A 336 -13.24 -18.57 -2.86
N LEU A 337 -12.25 -18.79 -3.71
CA LEU A 337 -11.18 -19.76 -3.47
C LEU A 337 -9.83 -19.06 -3.33
N VAL A 338 -9.21 -19.23 -2.17
CA VAL A 338 -7.87 -18.69 -1.87
C VAL A 338 -6.82 -19.77 -2.10
N GLY A 339 -5.68 -19.41 -2.69
CA GLY A 339 -4.59 -20.38 -2.84
C GLY A 339 -3.35 -19.82 -3.51
N THR A 340 -2.37 -20.71 -3.68
CA THR A 340 -1.10 -20.37 -4.35
C THR A 340 -1.19 -20.61 -5.87
N HIS A 341 -0.05 -20.59 -6.56
CA HIS A 341 0.05 -20.88 -8.01
C HIS A 341 -0.68 -22.14 -8.47
N LYS A 342 -1.11 -23.01 -7.56
CA LYS A 342 -1.95 -24.18 -7.89
C LYS A 342 -3.31 -23.78 -8.46
N LEU A 343 -3.85 -22.62 -8.08
CA LEU A 343 -5.16 -22.13 -8.55
C LEU A 343 -5.20 -21.93 -10.10
N ILE A 344 -4.06 -21.67 -10.70
CA ILE A 344 -3.91 -21.47 -12.15
C ILE A 344 -3.42 -22.74 -12.86
N GLY A 345 -3.47 -23.87 -12.17
CA GLY A 345 -3.12 -25.19 -12.74
C GLY A 345 -4.25 -25.75 -13.61
N LYS A 346 -3.89 -26.59 -14.60
CA LYS A 346 -4.86 -27.25 -15.49
C LYS A 346 -5.87 -28.16 -14.77
N SER A 347 -5.57 -28.56 -13.54
CA SER A 347 -6.46 -29.39 -12.71
C SER A 347 -7.61 -28.61 -12.05
N VAL A 348 -7.52 -27.29 -12.02
CA VAL A 348 -8.55 -26.42 -11.41
C VAL A 348 -9.51 -25.99 -12.50
N LYS A 349 -10.76 -26.41 -12.36
CA LYS A 349 -11.86 -26.05 -13.27
C LYS A 349 -12.78 -25.09 -12.54
N TRP A 350 -12.85 -23.88 -13.02
CA TRP A 350 -13.79 -22.85 -12.55
C TRP A 350 -15.14 -23.06 -13.23
N HIS A 351 -16.22 -22.88 -12.48
CA HIS A 351 -17.56 -22.87 -13.05
C HIS A 351 -17.81 -21.57 -13.84
N ASP A 352 -17.58 -20.44 -13.16
CA ASP A 352 -17.70 -19.09 -13.77
C ASP A 352 -16.80 -18.08 -13.05
N LEU A 353 -15.52 -18.04 -13.43
CA LEU A 353 -14.53 -17.13 -12.84
C LEU A 353 -14.74 -15.71 -13.34
N GLY A 354 -15.11 -14.77 -12.47
CA GLY A 354 -15.32 -13.36 -12.80
C GLY A 354 -14.26 -12.41 -12.28
N LEU A 355 -13.61 -12.74 -11.15
CA LEU A 355 -12.60 -11.87 -10.53
C LEU A 355 -11.35 -12.65 -10.13
N LEU A 356 -10.18 -12.11 -10.47
CA LEU A 356 -8.87 -12.60 -10.05
C LEU A 356 -8.21 -11.55 -9.16
N ILE A 357 -7.99 -11.88 -7.89
CA ILE A 357 -7.26 -11.06 -6.92
C ILE A 357 -5.85 -11.63 -6.80
N ILE A 358 -4.83 -10.80 -6.94
CA ILE A 358 -3.42 -11.20 -6.86
C ILE A 358 -2.74 -10.38 -5.78
N ASP A 359 -2.22 -11.05 -4.76
CA ASP A 359 -1.41 -10.39 -3.75
C ASP A 359 0.08 -10.58 -4.07
N GLU A 360 0.85 -9.48 -3.99
CA GLU A 360 2.32 -9.46 -4.21
C GLU A 360 2.75 -10.13 -5.54
N GLU A 361 2.20 -9.69 -6.68
CA GLU A 361 2.46 -10.27 -8.03
C GLU A 361 3.96 -10.39 -8.35
N GLN A 362 4.81 -9.52 -7.80
CA GLN A 362 6.25 -9.54 -8.02
C GLN A 362 6.95 -10.79 -7.46
N LYS A 363 6.36 -11.44 -6.46
CA LYS A 363 6.90 -12.67 -5.85
C LYS A 363 6.66 -13.92 -6.70
N PHE A 364 5.85 -13.84 -7.77
CA PHE A 364 5.61 -14.96 -8.67
C PHE A 364 6.67 -15.09 -9.75
N GLY A 365 7.03 -16.34 -10.06
CA GLY A 365 7.98 -16.66 -11.13
C GLY A 365 7.41 -16.39 -12.55
N VAL A 366 8.30 -16.35 -13.54
CA VAL A 366 7.97 -16.00 -14.93
C VAL A 366 6.88 -16.92 -15.52
N SER A 367 6.96 -18.23 -15.31
CA SER A 367 5.98 -19.19 -15.81
C SER A 367 4.58 -19.00 -15.22
N THR A 368 4.50 -18.58 -13.96
CA THR A 368 3.24 -18.25 -13.29
C THR A 368 2.64 -16.96 -13.85
N LYS A 369 3.47 -15.94 -14.09
CA LYS A 369 3.04 -14.67 -14.69
C LYS A 369 2.51 -14.87 -16.11
N GLU A 370 3.08 -15.76 -16.89
CA GLU A 370 2.61 -16.08 -18.24
C GLU A 370 1.21 -16.73 -18.22
N LYS A 371 1.00 -17.71 -17.34
CA LYS A 371 -0.34 -18.31 -17.13
C LYS A 371 -1.37 -17.31 -16.64
N LEU A 372 -0.96 -16.39 -15.75
CA LEU A 372 -1.83 -15.30 -15.29
C LEU A 372 -2.25 -14.38 -16.43
N ARG A 373 -1.35 -14.07 -17.37
CA ARG A 373 -1.70 -13.28 -18.57
C ARG A 373 -2.79 -13.93 -19.41
N GLN A 374 -2.78 -15.25 -19.54
CA GLN A 374 -3.81 -15.99 -20.28
C GLN A 374 -5.17 -15.95 -19.56
N LEU A 375 -5.19 -16.07 -18.23
CA LEU A 375 -6.42 -15.96 -17.43
C LEU A 375 -7.01 -14.55 -17.40
N LYS A 376 -6.15 -13.53 -17.46
CA LYS A 376 -6.55 -12.11 -17.39
C LYS A 376 -7.34 -11.61 -18.60
N THR A 377 -7.46 -12.36 -19.66
CA THR A 377 -7.99 -11.85 -20.94
C THR A 377 -9.44 -11.42 -20.82
N ASN A 378 -10.29 -12.18 -20.09
CA ASN A 378 -11.73 -11.93 -19.96
C ASN A 378 -12.21 -11.86 -18.50
N VAL A 379 -11.29 -11.77 -17.53
CA VAL A 379 -11.59 -11.78 -16.11
C VAL A 379 -11.08 -10.49 -15.50
N ASP A 380 -11.89 -9.86 -14.66
CA ASP A 380 -11.46 -8.70 -13.89
C ASP A 380 -10.28 -9.06 -12.99
N THR A 381 -9.28 -8.20 -12.95
CA THR A 381 -8.07 -8.43 -12.19
C THR A 381 -7.80 -7.28 -11.23
N LEU A 382 -7.71 -7.62 -9.95
CA LEU A 382 -7.26 -6.74 -8.89
C LEU A 382 -5.91 -7.22 -8.38
N THR A 383 -4.88 -6.40 -8.48
CA THR A 383 -3.56 -6.70 -7.91
C THR A 383 -3.31 -5.82 -6.70
N MET A 384 -2.76 -6.40 -5.65
CA MET A 384 -2.34 -5.68 -4.45
C MET A 384 -0.81 -5.71 -4.33
N SER A 385 -0.21 -4.61 -3.88
CA SER A 385 1.22 -4.55 -3.56
C SER A 385 1.48 -3.69 -2.33
N ALA A 386 2.40 -4.15 -1.47
CA ALA A 386 2.81 -3.41 -0.28
C ALA A 386 3.75 -2.24 -0.61
N THR A 387 4.49 -2.33 -1.72
CA THR A 387 5.41 -1.28 -2.14
C THR A 387 5.09 -0.84 -3.55
N PRO A 388 4.92 0.46 -3.81
CA PRO A 388 4.91 0.95 -5.16
C PRO A 388 6.29 0.72 -5.76
N ILE A 389 6.43 -0.39 -6.51
CA ILE A 389 7.66 -0.62 -7.25
C ILE A 389 7.77 0.51 -8.28
N PRO A 390 8.89 1.23 -8.36
CA PRO A 390 9.06 2.33 -9.32
C PRO A 390 8.70 1.93 -10.76
N ARG A 391 8.97 0.67 -11.13
CA ARG A 391 8.61 0.09 -12.43
C ARG A 391 7.09 0.03 -12.66
N THR A 392 6.34 -0.39 -11.66
CA THR A 392 4.87 -0.50 -11.71
C THR A 392 4.22 0.88 -11.72
N LEU A 393 4.80 1.83 -10.96
CA LEU A 393 4.41 3.22 -10.98
C LEU A 393 4.60 3.83 -12.39
N GLN A 394 5.70 3.52 -13.06
CA GLN A 394 5.94 3.99 -14.42
C GLN A 394 4.95 3.40 -15.43
N PHE A 395 4.63 2.11 -15.35
CA PHE A 395 3.62 1.49 -16.21
C PHE A 395 2.23 2.10 -16.03
N SER A 396 1.88 2.48 -14.80
CA SER A 396 0.62 3.17 -14.52
C SER A 396 0.63 4.61 -15.03
N LEU A 397 1.72 5.34 -14.83
CA LEU A 397 1.87 6.69 -15.38
C LEU A 397 1.81 6.68 -16.91
N MET A 398 2.26 5.62 -17.56
CA MET A 398 2.12 5.43 -19.01
C MET A 398 0.71 5.02 -19.45
N GLY A 399 -0.25 4.90 -18.54
CA GLY A 399 -1.62 4.50 -18.85
C GLY A 399 -1.77 3.02 -19.22
N ALA A 400 -0.79 2.18 -18.89
CA ALA A 400 -0.82 0.75 -19.19
C ALA A 400 -1.61 -0.07 -18.15
N ARG A 401 -1.97 0.52 -17.01
CA ARG A 401 -2.72 -0.11 -15.93
C ARG A 401 -3.34 0.93 -15.01
N ASP A 402 -4.58 0.71 -14.60
CA ASP A 402 -5.26 1.56 -13.61
C ASP A 402 -4.66 1.34 -12.22
N MET A 403 -4.49 2.41 -11.43
CA MET A 403 -3.81 2.34 -10.14
C MET A 403 -4.49 3.23 -9.10
N SER A 404 -4.68 2.64 -7.91
CA SER A 404 -5.08 3.36 -6.70
C SER A 404 -3.94 3.32 -5.68
N ILE A 405 -3.55 4.47 -5.13
CA ILE A 405 -2.48 4.56 -4.15
C ILE A 405 -3.06 4.95 -2.78
N MET A 406 -2.78 4.13 -1.78
CA MET A 406 -3.19 4.33 -0.39
C MET A 406 -1.99 4.88 0.40
N ARG A 407 -1.99 6.18 0.69
CA ARG A 407 -0.92 6.89 1.41
C ARG A 407 -1.30 7.25 2.84
N THR A 408 -2.60 7.34 3.12
CA THR A 408 -3.12 7.71 4.44
C THR A 408 -3.13 6.49 5.35
N PRO A 409 -2.37 6.50 6.46
CA PRO A 409 -2.38 5.41 7.41
C PRO A 409 -3.75 5.29 8.09
N PRO A 410 -4.17 4.07 8.49
CA PRO A 410 -5.36 3.89 9.30
C PRO A 410 -5.24 4.65 10.63
N PRO A 411 -6.36 5.14 11.19
CA PRO A 411 -6.37 5.77 12.50
C PRO A 411 -5.92 4.77 13.59
N ASN A 412 -5.45 5.29 14.72
CA ASN A 412 -5.01 4.50 15.89
C ASN A 412 -3.80 3.58 15.67
N ARG A 413 -2.97 3.88 14.69
CA ARG A 413 -1.70 3.21 14.47
C ARG A 413 -0.56 4.08 14.94
N TYR A 414 0.37 3.49 15.73
CA TYR A 414 1.58 4.18 16.17
C TYR A 414 2.71 3.95 15.17
N PRO A 415 3.57 4.96 14.94
CA PRO A 415 4.83 4.77 14.24
C PRO A 415 5.67 3.68 14.93
N ILE A 416 6.38 2.88 14.14
CA ILE A 416 7.26 1.84 14.66
C ILE A 416 8.56 2.50 15.08
N GLN A 417 8.88 2.46 16.37
CA GLN A 417 10.14 2.97 16.88
C GLN A 417 11.27 2.10 16.33
N THR A 418 12.09 2.68 15.45
CA THR A 418 13.20 2.00 14.78
C THR A 418 14.50 2.46 15.39
N GLU A 419 15.36 1.52 15.75
CA GLU A 419 16.64 1.76 16.41
C GLU A 419 17.75 0.91 15.77
N ILE A 420 18.88 1.54 15.46
CA ILE A 420 20.10 0.85 14.99
C ILE A 420 20.96 0.56 16.21
N ALA A 421 21.27 -0.71 16.44
CA ALA A 421 22.08 -1.15 17.58
C ALA A 421 23.17 -2.16 17.14
N SER A 422 24.21 -2.27 17.95
CA SER A 422 25.17 -3.36 17.78
C SER A 422 24.61 -4.67 18.34
N PHE A 423 25.02 -5.80 17.78
CA PHE A 423 24.62 -7.11 18.30
C PHE A 423 25.09 -7.24 19.77
N SER A 424 24.15 -7.35 20.68
CA SER A 424 24.37 -7.53 22.11
C SER A 424 23.32 -8.46 22.68
N HIS A 425 23.75 -9.40 23.53
CA HIS A 425 22.82 -10.28 24.23
C HIS A 425 21.92 -9.52 25.21
N GLU A 426 22.36 -8.39 25.74
CA GLU A 426 21.59 -7.50 26.61
C GLU A 426 20.41 -6.87 25.84
N VAL A 427 20.70 -6.25 24.68
CA VAL A 427 19.67 -5.65 23.83
C VAL A 427 18.62 -6.66 23.41
N ILE A 428 19.05 -7.87 23.04
CA ILE A 428 18.14 -8.96 22.63
C ILE A 428 17.28 -9.40 23.81
N ALA A 429 17.90 -9.65 24.97
CA ALA A 429 17.18 -10.11 26.17
C ALA A 429 16.19 -9.05 26.67
N ASP A 430 16.59 -7.78 26.70
CA ASP A 430 15.74 -6.68 27.14
C ASP A 430 14.52 -6.51 26.22
N ALA A 431 14.72 -6.55 24.89
CA ALA A 431 13.65 -6.45 23.92
C ALA A 431 12.64 -7.61 24.06
N ILE A 432 13.13 -8.86 24.25
CA ILE A 432 12.27 -10.04 24.43
C ILE A 432 11.52 -9.97 25.76
N ASN A 433 12.21 -9.68 26.87
CA ASN A 433 11.60 -9.56 28.21
C ASN A 433 10.55 -8.46 28.26
N PHE A 434 10.82 -7.32 27.64
CA PHE A 434 9.87 -6.23 27.53
C PHE A 434 8.60 -6.67 26.80
N GLU A 435 8.75 -7.37 25.67
CA GLU A 435 7.60 -7.84 24.89
C GLU A 435 6.80 -8.92 25.65
N MET A 436 7.48 -9.89 26.26
CA MET A 436 6.84 -10.91 27.09
C MET A 436 6.09 -10.31 28.29
N SER A 437 6.63 -9.25 28.92
CA SER A 437 6.00 -8.58 30.07
C SER A 437 4.63 -7.98 29.76
N ARG A 438 4.38 -7.63 28.50
CA ARG A 438 3.11 -7.09 28.01
C ARG A 438 2.29 -8.09 27.19
N ASN A 439 2.59 -9.38 27.31
CA ASN A 439 1.97 -10.48 26.57
C ASN A 439 2.03 -10.28 25.05
N GLY A 440 3.16 -9.83 24.54
CA GLY A 440 3.44 -9.71 23.12
C GLY A 440 4.37 -10.80 22.62
N GLN A 441 4.62 -10.79 21.32
CA GLN A 441 5.49 -11.75 20.64
C GLN A 441 6.57 -11.01 19.83
N VAL A 442 7.68 -11.70 19.59
CA VAL A 442 8.85 -11.13 18.92
C VAL A 442 9.15 -11.89 17.63
N TYR A 443 9.33 -11.16 16.53
CA TYR A 443 10.00 -11.68 15.35
C TYR A 443 11.51 -11.47 15.49
N PHE A 444 12.28 -12.52 15.30
CA PHE A 444 13.73 -12.43 15.19
C PHE A 444 14.16 -12.92 13.81
N VAL A 445 14.70 -12.03 12.99
CA VAL A 445 15.12 -12.33 11.61
C VAL A 445 16.64 -12.41 11.53
N ASN A 446 17.16 -13.46 10.89
CA ASN A 446 18.57 -13.64 10.60
C ASN A 446 18.77 -14.05 9.14
N ASP A 447 19.84 -13.56 8.50
CA ASP A 447 20.07 -13.83 7.06
C ASP A 447 20.51 -15.26 6.77
N ARG A 448 21.08 -15.96 7.77
CA ARG A 448 21.70 -17.28 7.60
C ARG A 448 21.03 -18.34 8.46
N ILE A 449 20.67 -19.47 7.83
CA ILE A 449 20.10 -20.63 8.51
C ILE A 449 21.06 -21.23 9.51
N SER A 450 22.37 -21.27 9.18
CA SER A 450 23.42 -21.86 10.03
C SER A 450 23.50 -21.28 11.43
N ASN A 451 23.15 -20.02 11.59
CA ASN A 451 23.31 -19.29 12.85
C ASN A 451 22.05 -19.37 13.74
N LEU A 452 20.92 -19.85 13.21
CA LEU A 452 19.66 -19.90 13.96
C LEU A 452 19.75 -20.73 15.24
N PRO A 453 20.38 -21.94 15.27
CA PRO A 453 20.50 -22.72 16.51
C PRO A 453 21.33 -22.00 17.58
N GLU A 454 22.40 -21.30 17.19
CA GLU A 454 23.24 -20.55 18.13
C GLU A 454 22.46 -19.39 18.77
N ILE A 455 21.72 -18.64 17.95
CA ILE A 455 20.87 -17.53 18.42
C ILE A 455 19.76 -18.08 19.34
N ALA A 456 19.13 -19.21 18.99
CA ALA A 456 18.13 -19.84 19.84
C ALA A 456 18.69 -20.25 21.21
N ASN A 457 19.91 -20.81 21.24
CA ASN A 457 20.59 -21.17 22.48
C ASN A 457 20.96 -19.90 23.29
N LEU A 458 21.38 -18.83 22.62
CA LEU A 458 21.65 -17.54 23.27
C LEU A 458 20.38 -16.99 23.93
N ILE A 459 19.26 -16.97 23.22
CA ILE A 459 17.96 -16.53 23.76
C ILE A 459 17.57 -17.37 24.99
N LYS A 460 17.63 -18.69 24.90
CA LYS A 460 17.32 -19.58 26.02
C LYS A 460 18.25 -19.41 27.22
N LYS A 461 19.50 -19.04 26.99
CA LYS A 461 20.47 -18.79 28.06
C LYS A 461 20.13 -17.53 28.86
N TYR A 462 19.74 -16.45 28.18
CA TYR A 462 19.51 -15.14 28.81
C TYR A 462 18.03 -14.89 29.15
N VAL A 463 17.09 -15.59 28.48
CA VAL A 463 15.66 -15.56 28.74
C VAL A 463 15.14 -17.00 28.83
N PRO A 464 15.37 -17.70 29.96
CA PRO A 464 15.08 -19.14 30.10
C PRO A 464 13.62 -19.51 29.88
N ASP A 465 12.70 -18.64 30.26
CA ASP A 465 11.24 -18.86 30.16
C ASP A 465 10.68 -18.63 28.76
N CYS A 466 11.52 -18.20 27.81
CA CYS A 466 11.10 -17.88 26.45
C CYS A 466 10.92 -19.14 25.60
N ARG A 467 9.76 -19.28 24.98
CA ARG A 467 9.45 -20.34 24.02
C ARG A 467 9.83 -19.89 22.63
N VAL A 468 10.92 -20.46 22.09
CA VAL A 468 11.47 -20.09 20.79
C VAL A 468 11.11 -21.14 19.75
N ALA A 469 10.48 -20.72 18.65
CA ALA A 469 10.32 -21.51 17.44
C ALA A 469 11.34 -21.10 16.38
N ILE A 470 11.86 -22.05 15.62
CA ILE A 470 12.76 -21.81 14.48
C ILE A 470 12.03 -22.14 13.20
N GLY A 471 12.00 -21.20 12.23
CA GLY A 471 11.39 -21.40 10.93
C GLY A 471 12.30 -20.91 9.79
N HIS A 472 12.54 -21.72 8.76
CA HIS A 472 13.34 -21.33 7.61
C HIS A 472 12.91 -22.02 6.31
N GLY A 473 13.28 -21.44 5.17
CA GLY A 473 12.81 -21.85 3.84
C GLY A 473 13.28 -23.23 3.36
N GLN A 474 14.23 -23.89 4.06
CA GLN A 474 14.67 -25.27 3.75
C GLN A 474 13.86 -26.33 4.50
N MET A 475 13.00 -25.93 5.44
CA MET A 475 12.08 -26.85 6.11
C MET A 475 11.00 -27.35 5.14
N LYS A 476 10.40 -28.47 5.46
CA LYS A 476 9.22 -28.92 4.72
C LYS A 476 8.09 -27.90 4.88
N PRO A 477 7.34 -27.62 3.82
CA PRO A 477 6.27 -26.62 3.87
C PRO A 477 5.25 -26.87 4.99
N GLU A 478 4.95 -28.14 5.28
CA GLU A 478 4.00 -28.55 6.30
C GLU A 478 4.53 -28.21 7.71
N GLU A 479 5.80 -28.51 7.99
CA GLU A 479 6.47 -28.20 9.27
C GLU A 479 6.54 -26.70 9.51
N LEU A 480 6.86 -25.92 8.45
CA LEU A 480 6.90 -24.48 8.53
C LEU A 480 5.52 -23.88 8.81
N GLU A 481 4.48 -24.43 8.17
CA GLU A 481 3.10 -23.98 8.36
C GLU A 481 2.65 -24.25 9.80
N GLU A 482 2.95 -25.42 10.38
CA GLU A 482 2.67 -25.75 11.79
C GLU A 482 3.34 -24.77 12.75
N ILE A 483 4.61 -24.44 12.52
CA ILE A 483 5.35 -23.48 13.36
C ILE A 483 4.70 -22.08 13.28
N VAL A 484 4.35 -21.62 12.10
CA VAL A 484 3.74 -20.30 11.94
C VAL A 484 2.34 -20.27 12.56
N ILE A 485 1.53 -21.33 12.39
CA ILE A 485 0.22 -21.45 13.04
C ILE A 485 0.38 -21.50 14.56
N GLY A 486 1.33 -22.27 15.09
CA GLY A 486 1.64 -22.30 16.52
C GLY A 486 2.04 -20.92 17.06
N PHE A 487 2.84 -20.16 16.29
CA PHE A 487 3.18 -18.79 16.67
C PHE A 487 1.95 -17.85 16.62
N MET A 488 1.07 -17.99 15.64
CA MET A 488 -0.21 -17.26 15.60
C MET A 488 -1.12 -17.58 16.78
N ASN A 489 -1.11 -18.85 17.25
CA ASN A 489 -1.90 -19.32 18.39
C ASN A 489 -1.25 -19.04 19.76
N TYR A 490 -0.11 -18.33 19.78
CA TYR A 490 0.60 -18.01 21.00
C TYR A 490 1.32 -19.18 21.68
N ASP A 491 1.64 -20.24 20.94
CA ASP A 491 2.41 -21.37 21.49
C ASP A 491 3.89 -20.99 21.70
N TYR A 492 4.34 -19.93 21.03
CA TYR A 492 5.73 -19.44 21.07
C TYR A 492 5.78 -17.93 21.32
N ASP A 493 6.79 -17.48 22.06
CA ASP A 493 7.04 -16.06 22.37
C ASP A 493 7.94 -15.39 21.30
N VAL A 494 8.87 -16.17 20.73
CA VAL A 494 9.79 -15.72 19.70
C VAL A 494 9.72 -16.63 18.48
N LEU A 495 9.51 -16.06 17.30
CA LEU A 495 9.74 -16.74 16.02
C LEU A 495 11.10 -16.30 15.45
N LEU A 496 12.07 -17.20 15.58
CA LEU A 496 13.41 -17.03 15.00
C LEU A 496 13.41 -17.58 13.58
N SER A 497 13.61 -16.73 12.59
CA SER A 497 13.43 -17.12 11.18
C SER A 497 14.42 -16.45 10.25
N THR A 498 14.51 -16.96 9.03
CA THR A 498 15.11 -16.24 7.91
C THR A 498 14.07 -15.30 7.29
N THR A 499 14.22 -14.89 6.04
CA THR A 499 13.34 -13.97 5.31
C THR A 499 11.86 -14.42 5.14
N ILE A 500 11.44 -15.49 5.81
CA ILE A 500 10.05 -15.97 5.76
C ILE A 500 9.06 -14.90 6.22
N VAL A 501 9.45 -14.10 7.21
CA VAL A 501 8.64 -12.99 7.75
C VAL A 501 8.34 -11.93 6.69
N GLU A 502 9.19 -11.81 5.67
CA GLU A 502 8.99 -10.92 4.52
C GLU A 502 7.72 -11.26 3.72
N ASN A 503 7.28 -12.52 3.75
CA ASN A 503 6.21 -13.05 2.90
C ASN A 503 4.77 -12.72 3.33
N GLY A 504 4.53 -11.60 3.99
CA GLY A 504 3.16 -11.11 4.19
C GLY A 504 2.43 -11.60 5.44
N ILE A 505 3.07 -12.43 6.29
CA ILE A 505 2.45 -12.98 7.51
C ILE A 505 2.02 -11.83 8.44
N ASP A 506 0.77 -11.86 8.88
CA ASP A 506 0.18 -10.90 9.82
C ASP A 506 -0.08 -11.55 11.17
N ILE A 507 0.63 -11.11 12.20
CA ILE A 507 0.42 -11.54 13.56
C ILE A 507 0.26 -10.28 14.42
N SER A 508 -0.98 -9.99 14.77
CA SER A 508 -1.36 -8.76 15.47
C SER A 508 -0.69 -8.60 16.84
N ASN A 509 -0.27 -9.71 17.45
CA ASN A 509 0.38 -9.71 18.76
C ASN A 509 1.91 -9.59 18.70
N ALA A 510 2.51 -9.69 17.51
CA ALA A 510 3.94 -9.45 17.33
C ALA A 510 4.19 -7.94 17.21
N ASN A 511 4.71 -7.31 18.26
CA ASN A 511 4.94 -5.86 18.30
C ASN A 511 6.42 -5.50 18.31
N THR A 512 7.32 -6.45 18.40
CA THR A 512 8.77 -6.25 18.30
C THR A 512 9.36 -7.11 17.20
N ILE A 513 10.20 -6.50 16.36
CA ILE A 513 11.02 -7.21 15.38
C ILE A 513 12.49 -6.88 15.60
N ILE A 514 13.32 -7.91 15.63
CA ILE A 514 14.77 -7.82 15.71
C ILE A 514 15.35 -8.35 14.40
N ILE A 515 16.08 -7.55 13.66
CA ILE A 515 16.69 -7.94 12.38
C ILE A 515 18.19 -7.97 12.58
N ASN A 516 18.76 -9.17 12.62
CA ASN A 516 20.20 -9.36 12.76
C ASN A 516 20.89 -9.21 11.40
N ASP A 517 22.15 -8.70 11.42
CA ASP A 517 22.89 -8.36 10.20
C ASP A 517 22.09 -7.47 9.22
N ALA A 518 21.34 -6.50 9.77
CA ALA A 518 20.43 -5.65 9.01
C ALA A 518 21.07 -4.96 7.80
N HIS A 519 22.39 -4.68 7.86
CA HIS A 519 23.17 -4.07 6.78
C HIS A 519 23.24 -4.92 5.49
N ARG A 520 22.91 -6.21 5.56
CA ARG A 520 22.92 -7.14 4.41
C ARG A 520 21.63 -7.16 3.62
N PHE A 521 20.54 -6.64 4.20
CA PHE A 521 19.23 -6.62 3.56
C PHE A 521 19.04 -5.36 2.70
N GLY A 522 18.21 -5.48 1.68
CA GLY A 522 17.78 -4.34 0.88
C GLY A 522 16.84 -3.41 1.68
N LEU A 523 16.78 -2.13 1.31
CA LEU A 523 15.93 -1.16 2.00
C LEU A 523 14.45 -1.54 1.92
N SER A 524 14.01 -2.04 0.77
CA SER A 524 12.65 -2.54 0.56
C SER A 524 12.34 -3.74 1.45
N ASP A 525 13.28 -4.68 1.59
CA ASP A 525 13.11 -5.88 2.42
C ASP A 525 13.03 -5.50 3.90
N LEU A 526 13.91 -4.62 4.36
CA LEU A 526 13.88 -4.08 5.72
C LEU A 526 12.57 -3.35 6.02
N HIS A 527 12.07 -2.55 5.09
CA HIS A 527 10.79 -1.86 5.24
C HIS A 527 9.61 -2.85 5.32
N GLN A 528 9.59 -3.86 4.45
CA GLN A 528 8.56 -4.90 4.48
C GLN A 528 8.59 -5.69 5.80
N MET A 529 9.77 -6.09 6.28
CA MET A 529 9.95 -6.76 7.56
C MET A 529 9.53 -5.87 8.73
N ARG A 530 9.96 -4.61 8.77
CA ARG A 530 9.51 -3.64 9.77
C ARG A 530 7.99 -3.51 9.81
N GLY A 531 7.33 -3.49 8.65
CA GLY A 531 5.88 -3.40 8.53
C GLY A 531 5.11 -4.64 9.06
N ARG A 532 5.80 -5.70 9.47
CA ARG A 532 5.16 -6.88 10.09
C ARG A 532 4.72 -6.64 11.53
N VAL A 533 5.27 -5.65 12.19
CA VAL A 533 4.90 -5.24 13.55
C VAL A 533 4.10 -3.93 13.54
N GLY A 534 3.53 -3.52 14.67
CA GLY A 534 2.77 -2.28 14.80
C GLY A 534 1.39 -2.34 14.14
N ARG A 535 0.75 -3.50 14.11
CA ARG A 535 -0.60 -3.70 13.56
C ARG A 535 -1.70 -3.69 14.61
N SER A 536 -1.33 -3.53 15.87
CA SER A 536 -2.22 -3.37 17.01
C SER A 536 -2.18 -1.93 17.55
N ASN A 537 -2.99 -1.65 18.55
CA ASN A 537 -2.96 -0.39 19.31
C ASN A 537 -1.79 -0.31 20.30
N LYS A 538 -0.85 -1.25 20.26
CA LYS A 538 0.35 -1.28 21.11
C LYS A 538 1.53 -0.63 20.38
N LYS A 539 2.39 0.05 21.13
CA LYS A 539 3.64 0.61 20.61
C LYS A 539 4.55 -0.51 20.11
N ALA A 540 5.09 -0.37 18.91
CA ALA A 540 5.93 -1.38 18.26
C ALA A 540 7.38 -0.91 18.10
N PHE A 541 8.29 -1.88 18.07
CA PHE A 541 9.73 -1.66 18.01
C PHE A 541 10.38 -2.47 16.90
N CYS A 542 11.39 -1.85 16.26
CA CYS A 542 12.22 -2.49 15.25
C CYS A 542 13.69 -2.25 15.60
N TYR A 543 14.39 -3.32 15.99
CA TYR A 543 15.84 -3.27 16.27
C TYR A 543 16.61 -3.76 15.05
N LEU A 544 17.42 -2.87 14.48
CA LEU A 544 18.32 -3.17 13.36
C LEU A 544 19.71 -3.44 13.90
N LEU A 545 20.05 -4.72 14.08
CA LEU A 545 21.37 -5.10 14.59
C LEU A 545 22.38 -5.09 13.46
N ALA A 546 23.42 -4.29 13.59
CA ALA A 546 24.48 -4.13 12.60
C ALA A 546 25.84 -3.81 13.27
N PRO A 547 26.97 -3.99 12.58
CA PRO A 547 28.23 -3.41 13.00
C PRO A 547 28.13 -1.89 13.16
N PRO A 548 29.05 -1.25 13.91
CA PRO A 548 29.05 0.22 14.03
C PRO A 548 28.97 0.90 12.66
N LEU A 549 28.17 1.95 12.54
CA LEU A 549 27.93 2.65 11.26
C LEU A 549 29.21 3.10 10.55
N SER A 550 30.25 3.41 11.34
CA SER A 550 31.57 3.77 10.81
C SER A 550 32.29 2.62 10.09
N ALA A 551 31.98 1.39 10.40
CA ALA A 551 32.56 0.19 9.79
C ALA A 551 31.79 -0.31 8.56
N LEU A 552 30.59 0.24 8.31
CA LEU A 552 29.74 -0.13 7.17
C LEU A 552 30.17 0.60 5.90
N ASN A 553 29.92 -0.05 4.76
CA ASN A 553 30.03 0.64 3.48
C ASN A 553 28.99 1.77 3.38
N PRO A 554 29.25 2.82 2.58
CA PRO A 554 28.38 4.00 2.51
C PRO A 554 26.94 3.67 2.11
N GLU A 555 26.73 2.69 1.26
CA GLU A 555 25.41 2.26 0.78
C GLU A 555 24.59 1.59 1.90
N ALA A 556 25.18 0.63 2.62
CA ALA A 556 24.53 -0.04 3.74
C ALA A 556 24.19 0.96 4.87
N ARG A 557 25.12 1.89 5.16
CA ARG A 557 24.89 2.95 6.13
C ARG A 557 23.68 3.81 5.75
N ARG A 558 23.62 4.31 4.50
CA ARG A 558 22.49 5.11 4.01
C ARG A 558 21.15 4.37 4.08
N ARG A 559 21.14 3.06 3.80
CA ARG A 559 19.92 2.24 3.91
C ARG A 559 19.40 2.19 5.34
N LEU A 560 20.26 1.95 6.31
CA LEU A 560 19.89 1.88 7.72
C LEU A 560 19.44 3.24 8.25
N GLU A 561 20.19 4.31 7.96
CA GLU A 561 19.85 5.69 8.33
C GLU A 561 18.51 6.12 7.70
N ALA A 562 18.24 5.75 6.43
CA ALA A 562 16.98 6.04 5.78
C ALA A 562 15.81 5.34 6.48
N LEU A 563 15.96 4.08 6.89
CA LEU A 563 14.91 3.35 7.57
C LEU A 563 14.62 3.91 8.97
N GLU A 564 15.63 4.36 9.68
CA GLU A 564 15.49 5.03 10.98
C GLU A 564 14.82 6.39 10.84
N THR A 565 15.23 7.19 9.85
CA THR A 565 14.68 8.53 9.58
C THR A 565 13.21 8.48 9.13
N PHE A 566 12.89 7.55 8.23
CA PHE A 566 11.52 7.36 7.73
C PHE A 566 10.74 6.35 8.58
N SER A 567 10.56 6.66 9.86
CA SER A 567 9.80 5.83 10.80
C SER A 567 8.28 6.05 10.73
N ASP A 568 7.84 7.13 10.10
CA ASP A 568 6.43 7.48 9.99
C ASP A 568 5.63 6.46 9.17
N LEU A 569 4.38 6.27 9.55
CA LEU A 569 3.42 5.46 8.80
C LEU A 569 3.17 6.08 7.42
N GLY A 570 3.17 5.26 6.36
CA GLY A 570 3.02 5.75 4.98
C GLY A 570 4.35 6.15 4.32
N SER A 571 5.47 5.94 4.98
CA SER A 571 6.80 6.25 4.44
C SER A 571 7.26 5.29 3.33
N GLY A 572 6.52 4.22 3.03
CA GLY A 572 6.92 3.22 2.06
C GLY A 572 7.19 3.77 0.67
N PHE A 573 6.41 4.77 0.24
CA PHE A 573 6.68 5.45 -1.02
C PHE A 573 8.02 6.23 -0.98
N ASN A 574 8.28 6.95 0.10
CA ASN A 574 9.52 7.70 0.28
C ASN A 574 10.73 6.77 0.37
N LEU A 575 10.58 5.64 1.06
CA LEU A 575 11.61 4.61 1.14
C LEU A 575 11.86 3.92 -0.20
N ALA A 576 10.82 3.65 -1.00
CA ALA A 576 11.00 3.12 -2.35
C ALA A 576 11.74 4.11 -3.25
N MET A 577 11.50 5.42 -3.07
CA MET A 577 12.25 6.47 -3.76
C MET A 577 13.72 6.53 -3.28
N GLN A 578 13.96 6.39 -1.98
CA GLN A 578 15.31 6.31 -1.41
C GLN A 578 16.05 5.05 -1.86
N ASP A 579 15.38 3.90 -1.93
CA ASP A 579 15.98 2.67 -2.46
C ASP A 579 16.42 2.85 -3.92
N LEU A 580 15.58 3.54 -4.70
CA LEU A 580 15.91 3.94 -6.06
C LEU A 580 17.14 4.87 -6.11
N ASP A 581 17.22 5.81 -5.17
CA ASP A 581 18.35 6.73 -5.06
C ASP A 581 19.65 6.01 -4.65
N ILE A 582 19.57 5.02 -3.79
CA ILE A 582 20.72 4.27 -3.26
C ILE A 582 21.21 3.25 -4.29
N ARG A 583 20.32 2.53 -4.95
CA ARG A 583 20.65 1.51 -5.95
C ARG A 583 20.90 2.09 -7.34
N GLY A 584 20.51 3.35 -7.57
CA GLY A 584 20.46 3.93 -8.90
C GLY A 584 19.30 3.44 -9.75
N ALA A 585 18.98 4.20 -10.77
CA ALA A 585 17.89 3.89 -11.69
C ALA A 585 18.26 2.80 -12.74
N GLY A 586 19.42 2.16 -12.59
CA GLY A 586 20.15 1.40 -13.61
C GLY A 586 19.42 0.23 -14.26
N ASN A 587 18.33 -0.32 -13.70
CA ASN A 587 17.70 -1.52 -14.26
C ASN A 587 16.17 -1.50 -14.36
N LEU A 588 15.54 -0.35 -14.11
CA LEU A 588 14.07 -0.30 -14.00
C LEU A 588 13.34 -0.45 -15.35
N LEU A 589 13.95 -0.02 -16.46
CA LEU A 589 13.33 -0.03 -17.79
C LEU A 589 14.22 -0.71 -18.88
N GLY A 590 15.28 -1.37 -18.48
CA GLY A 590 16.31 -1.91 -19.38
C GLY A 590 17.56 -1.04 -19.37
N SER A 591 18.70 -1.63 -19.67
CA SER A 591 20.04 -1.01 -19.60
C SER A 591 20.19 0.30 -20.40
N GLU A 592 19.41 0.48 -21.46
CA GLU A 592 19.45 1.69 -22.28
C GLU A 592 18.77 2.92 -21.66
N GLN A 593 17.84 2.73 -20.69
CA GLN A 593 17.13 3.85 -20.06
C GLN A 593 17.75 4.31 -18.75
N SER A 594 18.57 3.47 -18.15
CA SER A 594 19.34 3.85 -16.96
C SER A 594 20.24 5.06 -17.24
N GLY A 595 20.87 5.11 -18.42
CA GLY A 595 21.71 6.23 -18.83
C GLY A 595 20.96 7.58 -18.86
N PHE A 596 19.71 7.61 -19.32
CA PHE A 596 18.95 8.87 -19.34
C PHE A 596 18.56 9.36 -17.93
N MET A 597 18.28 8.48 -17.00
CA MET A 597 17.98 8.89 -15.61
C MET A 597 19.23 9.40 -14.88
N GLU A 598 20.39 8.80 -15.15
CA GLU A 598 21.66 9.28 -14.63
C GLU A 598 22.04 10.64 -15.24
N ASP A 599 21.87 10.81 -16.54
CA ASP A 599 22.22 12.02 -17.26
C ASP A 599 21.26 13.20 -17.00
N LEU A 600 19.96 12.94 -16.78
CA LEU A 600 18.92 13.96 -16.59
C LEU A 600 18.58 14.22 -15.10
N GLY A 601 18.89 13.26 -14.23
CA GLY A 601 18.37 13.19 -12.88
C GLY A 601 16.90 12.69 -12.86
N TYR A 602 16.55 11.98 -11.79
CA TYR A 602 15.27 11.28 -11.65
C TYR A 602 14.04 12.21 -11.84
N GLU A 603 14.03 13.36 -11.22
CA GLU A 603 12.87 14.26 -11.23
C GLU A 603 12.63 14.91 -12.62
N THR A 604 13.71 15.27 -13.31
CA THR A 604 13.63 15.79 -14.68
C THR A 604 13.13 14.69 -15.62
N TYR A 605 13.63 13.47 -15.45
CA TYR A 605 13.17 12.31 -16.22
C TYR A 605 11.67 12.04 -16.00
N GLN A 606 11.16 12.11 -14.76
CA GLN A 606 9.74 11.95 -14.45
C GLN A 606 8.85 13.03 -15.07
N LYS A 607 9.31 14.27 -15.09
CA LYS A 607 8.59 15.36 -15.77
C LYS A 607 8.50 15.11 -17.28
N ILE A 608 9.62 14.70 -17.91
CA ILE A 608 9.66 14.37 -19.34
C ILE A 608 8.76 13.16 -19.64
N LEU A 609 8.78 12.14 -18.79
CA LEU A 609 7.91 10.96 -18.88
C LEU A 609 6.42 11.38 -18.88
N SER A 610 6.02 12.17 -17.89
CA SER A 610 4.64 12.65 -17.76
C SER A 610 4.21 13.48 -18.98
N GLN A 611 5.05 14.38 -19.44
CA GLN A 611 4.79 15.19 -20.63
C GLN A 611 4.67 14.35 -21.90
N ALA A 612 5.60 13.41 -22.11
CA ALA A 612 5.62 12.54 -23.28
C ALA A 612 4.37 11.65 -23.37
N VAL A 613 3.93 11.14 -22.24
CA VAL A 613 2.71 10.31 -22.14
C VAL A 613 1.46 11.15 -22.39
N THR A 614 1.38 12.35 -21.82
CA THR A 614 0.24 13.26 -22.03
C THR A 614 0.13 13.67 -23.50
N GLU A 615 1.25 14.01 -24.15
CA GLU A 615 1.27 14.32 -25.58
C GLU A 615 0.83 13.11 -26.42
N LEU A 616 1.31 11.91 -26.12
CA LEU A 616 0.91 10.69 -26.84
C LEU A 616 -0.59 10.41 -26.71
N LYS A 617 -1.14 10.57 -25.50
CA LYS A 617 -2.58 10.40 -25.25
C LYS A 617 -3.40 11.40 -26.05
N ASN A 618 -2.95 12.65 -26.15
CA ASN A 618 -3.67 13.71 -26.85
C ASN A 618 -3.53 13.61 -28.38
N ASP A 619 -2.34 13.25 -28.89
CA ASP A 619 -2.02 13.30 -30.32
C ASP A 619 -2.38 12.01 -31.07
N GLU A 620 -2.08 10.84 -30.49
CA GLU A 620 -2.18 9.56 -31.19
C GLU A 620 -3.32 8.66 -30.68
N PHE A 621 -3.81 8.89 -29.46
CA PHE A 621 -4.78 8.01 -28.78
C PHE A 621 -5.98 8.79 -28.19
N GLN A 622 -6.30 9.93 -28.74
CA GLN A 622 -7.39 10.80 -28.27
C GLN A 622 -8.71 10.02 -28.15
N ASP A 623 -9.06 9.24 -29.16
CA ASP A 623 -10.31 8.45 -29.19
C ASP A 623 -10.44 7.42 -28.03
N LEU A 624 -9.29 7.00 -27.46
CA LEU A 624 -9.27 6.04 -26.36
C LEU A 624 -9.47 6.68 -24.98
N TYR A 625 -9.16 7.97 -24.87
CA TYR A 625 -9.15 8.73 -23.62
C TYR A 625 -10.14 9.90 -23.60
N GLU A 626 -10.99 10.06 -24.62
CA GLU A 626 -12.00 11.13 -24.69
C GLU A 626 -12.93 11.14 -23.47
N GLU A 627 -13.30 9.98 -22.96
CA GLU A 627 -14.15 9.86 -21.77
C GLU A 627 -13.43 10.40 -20.51
N GLU A 628 -12.15 10.07 -20.30
CA GLU A 628 -11.34 10.58 -19.18
C GLU A 628 -11.10 12.12 -19.28
N MET A 629 -10.96 12.64 -20.50
CA MET A 629 -10.78 14.07 -20.73
C MET A 629 -12.05 14.87 -20.45
N ASN A 630 -13.21 14.29 -20.70
CA ASN A 630 -14.50 14.94 -20.45
C ASN A 630 -14.89 14.94 -18.98
N GLU A 631 -14.59 13.88 -18.24
CA GLU A 631 -14.76 13.84 -16.79
C GLU A 631 -13.83 14.81 -16.06
N GLY A 632 -12.57 14.94 -16.49
CA GLY A 632 -11.63 15.93 -15.94
C GLY A 632 -12.05 17.39 -16.15
N LYS A 633 -12.80 17.70 -17.20
CA LYS A 633 -13.33 19.05 -17.46
C LYS A 633 -14.56 19.41 -16.61
N GLN A 634 -15.33 18.41 -16.15
CA GLN A 634 -16.48 18.65 -15.25
C GLN A 634 -16.07 18.95 -13.80
N ILE A 635 -14.86 18.57 -13.38
CA ILE A 635 -14.36 18.81 -12.01
C ILE A 635 -13.69 20.19 -11.88
N THR A 636 -13.33 20.84 -12.98
CA THR A 636 -12.64 22.14 -13.02
C THR A 636 -13.53 23.30 -13.48
N GLY A 637 -14.84 23.09 -13.67
CA GLY A 637 -15.84 24.11 -14.04
C GLY A 637 -16.62 24.65 -12.84
#